data_c07a2ae6b3d63a177f5e1206f6b0fe4d
#
_entry.id   c07a2ae6b3d63a177f5e1206f6b0fe4d
#
_cell.length_a   1.000
_cell.length_b   1.000
_cell.length_c   1.000
_cell.angle_alpha   90.00
_cell.angle_beta   90.00
_cell.angle_gamma   90.00
#
_symmetry.space_group_name_H-M   'P 1'
#
loop_
_entity.id
_entity.type
_entity.pdbx_description
1 polymer ?
#
loop_
_entity_poly.entity_id
_entity_poly.type
_entity_poly.pdbx_seq_one_letter_code
_entity_poly.pdbx_strand_id
1 'polypeptide(L)'
;MKKFVLTLLSTLLAVAAFAQKGSVTATIVDAETGESIPGAVLQVSPTKSPDTKSYFTSGYKGAVTISGLSYGEYSVEVSFLGYNNETRTFTVSSARQSLGEIALKAGVQIATVVKEAKALRTSQRGDTLSYNASAFKVATDADVEGLLKKMPGITITDGAVEAQGEEVQKIFVDGKEFFGEDVTTAIKSLPAEAVKSIEVFDKLSDAAEFSGMDDGEGYKAINIVTHENMRQGQFGKFYGGYGYEPDAQTGTSHKYIVGGNANIFSGDSRVSIIGLFNNVNQQNFSFEDILGVSGSTGGGPRRGVGQYMVRPQPGVARVNAIGVNYSDTWGKRDQVSFQGSYFFNNTRTINYSTTDKWYEAPMPLDTLSTRGYSNTLGNNHRFNARIEWKISESQNLMIRPGFSYHANDPYSWTRGWQYGAPSMGGSGYSYTDNLEDATRQGYNARLSAVYRAKLGKAGRTITLDGSANYSDRTDDAYSYSNILSSVEERPEVDPETGEWNPDNYLQLRYLRDDAPSSSYRLRANFTYTEPISKISQLSLQYRFKYDFQERDKRSYAGEDETNLTFDRDLSNSYESGYQTHAVGPGFRLAKERNTVVANVYYQRSMLDGKVVHGESDKIRHGYDNVTYFLMGQFNFNRENSLRMFISSYTDNPEITSLQNVPDVSDAQNITNGNPDLNPSYNHRVRLHYVNSNVTKGRTFMWMFMMNATQDYNATHMVASPGTITLNGQQYTPNYYSRPVNLDGYWNLRTHLSYGFPVGFLKSNFNMMAGVTYTLTPSMLGGTVQNDGSIVGGSRNDTSTIGYDFNAVLGSNISENVDFTIGWNGTYSEATNSLVEGGSKNRYFNHAVNGNMKFVLPLGFTFTAAVSYTQYLGFTNDYNDSFLLCNAYIGKKLFRNQRGEISVGVNDIFNQNKAFVRTVGSGWTQNATNSVIGRYFMVQFTYNLRRFGKKGSRNIKDYEGVEQPRRRSPGMMPPPPGFH
;
A
#
# COMPACT_ATOMS: atom_id res chain seq x y z
N MET A 1 -15.88 21.10 22.32
CA MET A 1 -15.45 21.44 20.94
C MET A 1 -15.12 22.92 20.71
N LYS A 2 -15.99 23.90 21.01
CA LYS A 2 -15.69 25.34 20.77
C LYS A 2 -14.38 25.87 21.43
N LYS A 3 -14.02 25.39 22.62
CA LYS A 3 -12.77 25.82 23.31
C LYS A 3 -11.51 25.17 22.72
N PHE A 4 -11.61 23.98 22.13
CA PHE A 4 -10.47 23.27 21.52
C PHE A 4 -10.10 23.87 20.14
N VAL A 5 -11.09 24.26 19.36
CA VAL A 5 -10.88 24.93 18.06
C VAL A 5 -10.26 26.31 18.24
N LEU A 6 -10.62 27.05 19.29
CA LEU A 6 -10.07 28.38 19.56
C LEU A 6 -8.61 28.30 20.05
N THR A 7 -8.27 27.29 20.82
CA THR A 7 -6.88 27.05 21.28
C THR A 7 -5.97 26.58 20.13
N LEU A 8 -6.48 25.79 19.21
CA LEU A 8 -5.74 25.37 18.01
C LEU A 8 -5.50 26.54 17.04
N LEU A 9 -6.48 27.43 16.90
CA LEU A 9 -6.35 28.64 16.06
C LEU A 9 -5.37 29.64 16.64
N SER A 10 -5.33 29.79 17.95
CA SER A 10 -4.39 30.72 18.63
C SER A 10 -2.95 30.20 18.62
N THR A 11 -2.73 28.87 18.67
CA THR A 11 -1.39 28.29 18.52
C THR A 11 -0.88 28.38 17.08
N LEU A 12 -1.75 28.28 16.07
CA LEU A 12 -1.36 28.47 14.67
C LEU A 12 -0.93 29.92 14.35
N LEU A 13 -1.53 30.90 15.01
CA LEU A 13 -1.17 32.32 14.83
C LEU A 13 0.15 32.70 15.50
N ALA A 14 0.57 31.98 16.54
CA ALA A 14 1.80 32.27 17.28
C ALA A 14 3.08 31.76 16.57
N VAL A 15 2.98 30.81 15.62
CA VAL A 15 4.14 30.24 14.90
C VAL A 15 4.56 31.08 13.68
N ALA A 16 3.74 32.03 13.24
CA ALA A 16 4.01 32.87 12.07
C ALA A 16 5.00 34.03 12.29
N ALA A 17 5.55 34.19 13.48
CA ALA A 17 6.20 35.45 13.89
C ALA A 17 7.71 35.43 14.07
N PHE A 18 8.52 34.48 13.60
CA PHE A 18 10.00 34.61 13.71
C PHE A 18 10.77 33.94 12.57
N ALA A 19 11.21 34.73 11.58
CA ALA A 19 12.58 34.82 11.07
C ALA A 19 12.67 35.86 9.96
N GLN A 20 13.18 37.03 10.25
CA GLN A 20 13.60 38.01 9.23
C GLN A 20 14.82 37.42 8.48
N LYS A 21 14.61 37.08 7.20
CA LYS A 21 15.67 36.61 6.31
C LYS A 21 15.98 37.66 5.27
N GLY A 22 17.28 37.88 5.03
CA GLY A 22 17.77 38.76 4.01
C GLY A 22 18.23 38.01 2.76
N SER A 23 18.30 38.71 1.65
CA SER A 23 18.94 38.28 0.40
C SER A 23 20.04 39.27 0.02
N VAL A 24 21.16 38.73 -0.47
CA VAL A 24 22.33 39.50 -0.87
C VAL A 24 22.64 39.22 -2.31
N THR A 25 22.85 40.24 -3.12
CA THR A 25 23.24 40.13 -4.54
C THR A 25 24.69 40.49 -4.74
N ALA A 26 25.39 39.83 -5.65
CA ALA A 26 26.73 40.16 -6.08
C ALA A 26 26.89 39.87 -7.57
N THR A 27 27.87 40.50 -8.21
CA THR A 27 28.29 40.22 -9.59
C THR A 27 29.75 39.79 -9.57
N ILE A 28 30.07 38.66 -10.16
CA ILE A 28 31.43 38.13 -10.22
C ILE A 28 32.03 38.50 -11.56
N VAL A 29 33.18 39.14 -11.51
CA VAL A 29 33.89 39.66 -12.70
C VAL A 29 35.36 39.27 -12.68
N ASP A 30 35.98 39.25 -13.84
CA ASP A 30 37.42 39.14 -13.99
C ASP A 30 38.08 40.48 -13.59
N ALA A 31 39.11 40.41 -12.76
CA ALA A 31 39.78 41.61 -12.23
C ALA A 31 40.58 42.44 -13.26
N GLU A 32 40.99 41.82 -14.39
CA GLU A 32 41.77 42.48 -15.43
C GLU A 32 40.92 42.99 -16.59
N THR A 33 39.93 42.16 -17.00
CA THR A 33 39.10 42.45 -18.19
C THR A 33 37.75 43.08 -17.83
N GLY A 34 37.29 42.98 -16.60
CA GLY A 34 35.96 43.42 -16.17
C GLY A 34 34.83 42.55 -16.73
N GLU A 35 35.12 41.47 -17.47
CA GLU A 35 34.11 40.57 -17.99
C GLU A 35 33.45 39.76 -16.89
N SER A 36 32.17 39.52 -17.05
CA SER A 36 31.39 38.72 -16.08
C SER A 36 31.78 37.25 -16.14
N ILE A 37 31.97 36.62 -14.97
CA ILE A 37 32.30 35.20 -14.81
C ILE A 37 31.06 34.41 -14.46
N PRO A 38 30.41 33.69 -15.42
CA PRO A 38 29.32 32.81 -15.15
C PRO A 38 29.83 31.46 -14.61
N GLY A 39 29.12 30.87 -13.66
CA GLY A 39 29.48 29.58 -13.10
C GLY A 39 30.46 29.61 -11.93
N ALA A 40 30.89 30.81 -11.45
CA ALA A 40 31.68 30.90 -10.25
C ALA A 40 30.91 30.40 -9.02
N VAL A 41 31.59 29.64 -8.16
CA VAL A 41 31.01 29.03 -6.95
C VAL A 41 31.27 29.92 -5.75
N LEU A 42 30.25 30.30 -5.02
CA LEU A 42 30.30 31.09 -3.81
C LEU A 42 29.98 30.17 -2.61
N GLN A 43 30.95 30.01 -1.73
CA GLN A 43 30.75 29.31 -0.44
C GLN A 43 30.51 30.38 0.62
N VAL A 44 29.31 30.37 1.23
CA VAL A 44 28.90 31.33 2.25
C VAL A 44 28.76 30.63 3.59
N SER A 45 29.37 31.19 4.64
CA SER A 45 29.30 30.68 6.01
C SER A 45 29.08 31.79 7.02
N PRO A 46 28.30 31.61 8.08
CA PRO A 46 28.23 32.56 9.17
C PRO A 46 29.58 32.65 9.88
N THR A 47 30.05 33.87 10.21
CA THR A 47 31.34 34.08 10.88
C THR A 47 31.39 33.38 12.25
N LYS A 48 30.24 33.30 12.94
CA LYS A 48 30.10 32.61 14.25
C LYS A 48 30.02 31.09 14.15
N SER A 49 29.79 30.55 12.96
CA SER A 49 29.62 29.07 12.74
C SER A 49 30.23 28.71 11.36
N PRO A 50 31.57 28.72 11.21
CA PRO A 50 32.26 28.55 9.91
C PRO A 50 31.99 27.18 9.26
N ASP A 51 31.63 26.18 10.04
CA ASP A 51 31.29 24.82 9.57
C ASP A 51 29.93 24.74 8.85
N THR A 52 29.07 25.75 9.00
CA THR A 52 27.76 25.81 8.33
C THR A 52 27.93 26.51 6.98
N LYS A 53 28.14 25.74 5.93
CA LYS A 53 28.42 26.25 4.59
C LYS A 53 27.22 26.16 3.67
N SER A 54 26.93 27.23 2.94
CA SER A 54 25.93 27.28 1.87
C SER A 54 26.63 27.63 0.56
N TYR A 55 26.20 27.00 -0.56
CA TYR A 55 26.83 27.19 -1.85
C TYR A 55 25.86 27.83 -2.83
N PHE A 56 26.38 28.79 -3.63
CA PHE A 56 25.63 29.49 -4.66
C PHE A 56 26.50 29.54 -5.92
N THR A 57 25.89 29.78 -7.06
CA THR A 57 26.62 29.84 -8.35
C THR A 57 26.17 31.07 -9.12
N SER A 58 27.13 31.80 -9.71
CA SER A 58 26.87 32.96 -10.55
C SER A 58 26.17 32.55 -11.86
N GLY A 59 25.17 33.32 -12.27
CA GLY A 59 24.42 33.13 -13.52
C GLY A 59 25.14 33.72 -14.75
N TYR A 60 24.43 33.75 -15.91
CA TYR A 60 24.95 34.10 -17.23
C TYR A 60 25.68 35.47 -17.30
N LYS A 61 25.31 36.44 -16.49
CA LYS A 61 25.97 37.75 -16.39
C LYS A 61 26.84 37.88 -15.13
N GLY A 62 27.39 36.82 -14.61
CA GLY A 62 28.14 36.83 -13.36
C GLY A 62 27.29 37.11 -12.10
N ALA A 63 26.02 37.42 -12.25
CA ALA A 63 25.15 37.82 -11.17
C ALA A 63 24.74 36.62 -10.31
N VAL A 64 24.78 36.80 -8.98
CA VAL A 64 24.32 35.78 -8.00
C VAL A 64 23.42 36.42 -6.96
N THR A 65 22.41 35.68 -6.54
CA THR A 65 21.52 36.03 -5.42
C THR A 65 21.67 35.01 -4.31
N ILE A 66 22.25 35.43 -3.19
CA ILE A 66 22.40 34.63 -1.97
C ILE A 66 21.15 34.89 -1.12
N SER A 67 20.22 33.96 -1.05
CA SER A 67 18.93 34.11 -0.38
C SER A 67 18.83 33.26 0.87
N GLY A 68 17.97 33.69 1.78
CA GLY A 68 17.61 32.90 2.99
C GLY A 68 18.60 33.05 4.15
N LEU A 69 19.46 34.06 4.13
CA LEU A 69 20.41 34.38 5.21
C LEU A 69 19.65 35.04 6.37
N SER A 70 19.92 34.60 7.60
CA SER A 70 19.48 35.29 8.82
C SER A 70 20.32 36.55 9.00
N TYR A 71 19.83 37.57 9.67
CA TYR A 71 20.63 38.78 9.93
C TYR A 71 21.85 38.41 10.78
N GLY A 72 23.01 38.90 10.38
CA GLY A 72 24.29 38.59 11.01
C GLY A 72 25.50 38.74 10.08
N GLU A 73 26.69 38.42 10.59
CA GLU A 73 27.93 38.46 9.82
C GLU A 73 28.22 37.14 9.12
N TYR A 74 28.65 37.25 7.87
CA TYR A 74 28.98 36.13 6.97
C TYR A 74 30.31 36.34 6.28
N SER A 75 30.95 35.24 5.92
CA SER A 75 32.05 35.16 5.01
C SER A 75 31.62 34.49 3.72
N VAL A 76 31.97 35.07 2.56
CA VAL A 76 31.81 34.44 1.27
C VAL A 76 33.18 34.21 0.65
N GLU A 77 33.44 32.98 0.25
CA GLU A 77 34.62 32.60 -0.55
C GLU A 77 34.14 32.32 -1.99
N VAL A 78 34.67 33.02 -2.94
CA VAL A 78 34.35 32.90 -4.36
C VAL A 78 35.46 32.17 -5.08
N SER A 79 35.13 31.12 -5.80
CA SER A 79 36.09 30.31 -6.56
C SER A 79 35.61 30.04 -7.99
N PHE A 80 36.56 30.07 -8.94
CA PHE A 80 36.31 29.69 -10.32
C PHE A 80 37.57 29.04 -10.93
N LEU A 81 37.42 28.12 -11.86
CA LEU A 81 38.53 27.41 -12.48
C LEU A 81 39.42 28.35 -13.25
N GLY A 82 40.72 28.38 -12.88
CA GLY A 82 41.70 29.28 -13.48
C GLY A 82 41.86 30.62 -12.75
N TYR A 83 41.18 30.85 -11.64
CA TYR A 83 41.26 32.05 -10.81
C TYR A 83 41.68 31.75 -9.38
N ASN A 84 42.29 32.72 -8.72
CA ASN A 84 42.55 32.66 -7.29
C ASN A 84 41.24 32.86 -6.51
N ASN A 85 41.06 32.10 -5.41
CA ASN A 85 39.89 32.28 -4.55
C ASN A 85 39.91 33.69 -3.91
N GLU A 86 38.77 34.36 -3.89
CA GLU A 86 38.56 35.64 -3.23
C GLU A 86 37.62 35.46 -2.03
N THR A 87 38.01 35.98 -0.87
CA THR A 87 37.19 35.89 0.33
C THR A 87 36.77 37.26 0.82
N ARG A 88 35.47 37.47 1.08
CA ARG A 88 34.93 38.72 1.64
C ARG A 88 34.03 38.44 2.82
N THR A 89 34.07 39.32 3.80
CA THR A 89 33.10 39.33 4.92
C THR A 89 32.05 40.41 4.66
N PHE A 90 30.80 40.10 5.05
CA PHE A 90 29.66 41.02 4.94
C PHE A 90 28.66 40.82 6.05
N THR A 91 27.88 41.84 6.36
CA THR A 91 26.81 41.77 7.39
C THR A 91 25.46 41.88 6.70
N VAL A 92 24.59 40.93 6.94
CA VAL A 92 23.19 40.97 6.50
C VAL A 92 22.39 41.75 7.53
N SER A 93 21.96 42.97 7.18
CA SER A 93 21.22 43.88 8.07
C SER A 93 19.87 44.34 7.51
N SER A 94 19.58 43.99 6.26
CA SER A 94 18.35 44.38 5.58
C SER A 94 17.77 43.22 4.73
N ALA A 95 16.51 43.32 4.35
CA ALA A 95 15.81 42.29 3.55
C ALA A 95 16.41 42.10 2.14
N ARG A 96 17.05 43.17 1.58
CA ARG A 96 17.78 43.12 0.33
C ARG A 96 19.03 43.99 0.43
N GLN A 97 20.17 43.41 0.06
CA GLN A 97 21.46 44.09 0.12
C GLN A 97 22.30 43.70 -1.09
N SER A 98 23.20 44.60 -1.57
CA SER A 98 24.16 44.31 -2.65
C SER A 98 25.58 44.36 -2.12
N LEU A 99 26.41 43.39 -2.52
CA LEU A 99 27.86 43.40 -2.27
C LEU A 99 28.65 44.05 -3.40
N GLY A 100 27.93 44.47 -4.46
CA GLY A 100 28.57 44.98 -5.67
C GLY A 100 29.32 43.92 -6.45
N GLU A 101 30.41 44.32 -7.08
CA GLU A 101 31.28 43.47 -7.88
C GLU A 101 32.33 42.76 -7.01
N ILE A 102 32.51 41.45 -7.24
CA ILE A 102 33.59 40.66 -6.67
C ILE A 102 34.51 40.25 -7.82
N ALA A 103 35.71 40.86 -7.87
CA ALA A 103 36.67 40.67 -8.93
C ALA A 103 37.65 39.54 -8.59
N LEU A 104 37.72 38.52 -9.45
CA LEU A 104 38.62 37.39 -9.31
C LEU A 104 39.89 37.65 -10.15
N LYS A 105 41.07 37.42 -9.57
CA LYS A 105 42.36 37.51 -10.29
C LYS A 105 42.68 36.17 -10.91
N ALA A 106 43.11 36.18 -12.19
CA ALA A 106 43.61 34.99 -12.86
C ALA A 106 44.78 34.37 -12.06
N GLY A 107 44.77 33.08 -11.85
CA GLY A 107 45.77 32.36 -11.09
C GLY A 107 46.02 30.98 -11.65
N VAL A 108 47.30 30.57 -11.71
CA VAL A 108 47.67 29.21 -12.09
C VAL A 108 47.58 28.35 -10.84
N GLN A 109 46.45 27.72 -10.57
CA GLN A 109 46.35 26.68 -9.55
C GLN A 109 46.64 25.29 -10.13
N ILE A 110 47.87 24.81 -9.94
CA ILE A 110 48.20 23.39 -10.08
C ILE A 110 48.04 22.77 -8.69
N ALA A 111 46.83 22.51 -8.28
CA ALA A 111 46.54 21.63 -7.16
C ALA A 111 45.25 20.82 -7.48
N THR A 112 45.45 19.59 -7.82
CA THR A 112 44.34 18.63 -7.90
C THR A 112 43.81 18.39 -6.46
N VAL A 113 42.96 19.25 -6.00
CA VAL A 113 42.15 18.95 -4.80
C VAL A 113 41.05 18.03 -5.27
N VAL A 114 41.25 16.72 -5.10
CA VAL A 114 40.17 15.72 -5.13
C VAL A 114 39.32 16.00 -3.90
N LYS A 115 38.38 16.92 -4.01
CA LYS A 115 37.33 17.09 -3.04
C LYS A 115 36.35 15.99 -3.36
N GLU A 116 36.38 14.88 -2.60
CA GLU A 116 35.30 13.94 -2.60
C GLU A 116 34.00 14.66 -2.21
N ALA A 117 33.27 15.13 -3.19
CA ALA A 117 31.91 15.60 -2.96
C ALA A 117 31.06 14.37 -2.62
N LYS A 118 30.74 14.16 -1.34
CA LYS A 118 29.77 13.15 -0.95
C LYS A 118 28.46 13.47 -1.65
N ALA A 119 28.01 12.58 -2.53
CA ALA A 119 26.71 12.71 -3.18
C ALA A 119 25.62 12.88 -2.12
N LEU A 120 24.83 13.93 -2.25
CA LEU A 120 23.71 14.18 -1.35
C LEU A 120 22.77 12.98 -1.43
N ARG A 121 22.49 12.34 -0.28
CA ARG A 121 21.68 11.11 -0.23
C ARG A 121 20.22 11.37 -0.51
N THR A 122 19.70 12.41 0.08
CA THR A 122 18.30 12.80 -0.02
C THR A 122 18.18 14.28 -0.29
N SER A 123 17.17 14.68 -1.01
CA SER A 123 16.78 16.08 -1.17
C SER A 123 15.27 16.18 -1.12
N GLN A 124 14.76 17.24 -0.51
CA GLN A 124 13.32 17.50 -0.44
C GLN A 124 12.96 18.72 -1.27
N ARG A 125 11.95 18.61 -2.10
CA ARG A 125 11.40 19.71 -2.88
C ARG A 125 9.87 19.69 -2.81
N GLY A 126 9.31 20.54 -1.98
CA GLY A 126 7.88 20.53 -1.70
C GLY A 126 7.50 19.24 -0.94
N ASP A 127 6.57 18.48 -1.51
CA ASP A 127 6.12 17.17 -1.03
C ASP A 127 6.98 16.00 -1.51
N THR A 128 7.85 16.25 -2.49
CA THR A 128 8.67 15.22 -3.11
C THR A 128 9.97 15.03 -2.33
N LEU A 129 10.17 13.83 -1.79
CA LEU A 129 11.44 13.39 -1.22
C LEU A 129 12.21 12.60 -2.29
N SER A 130 13.36 13.12 -2.71
CA SER A 130 14.20 12.49 -3.73
C SER A 130 15.41 11.82 -3.07
N TYR A 131 15.62 10.54 -3.37
CA TYR A 131 16.77 9.74 -2.97
C TYR A 131 17.74 9.61 -4.15
N ASN A 132 19.00 9.94 -3.95
CA ASN A 132 20.03 9.73 -4.95
C ASN A 132 20.45 8.24 -4.94
N ALA A 133 20.18 7.51 -6.03
CA ALA A 133 20.47 6.09 -6.12
C ALA A 133 21.96 5.75 -5.91
N SER A 134 22.87 6.61 -6.39
CA SER A 134 24.32 6.39 -6.25
C SER A 134 24.83 6.43 -4.81
N ALA A 135 24.06 7.01 -3.89
CA ALA A 135 24.38 7.04 -2.46
C ALA A 135 24.08 5.74 -1.72
N PHE A 136 23.42 4.78 -2.38
CA PHE A 136 23.02 3.48 -1.83
C PHE A 136 23.64 2.36 -2.67
N LYS A 137 24.68 1.74 -2.16
CA LYS A 137 25.39 0.65 -2.84
C LYS A 137 24.58 -0.63 -2.76
N VAL A 138 24.32 -1.24 -3.90
CA VAL A 138 23.66 -2.54 -4.05
C VAL A 138 24.49 -3.43 -4.96
N ALA A 139 24.23 -4.73 -4.96
CA ALA A 139 24.89 -5.66 -5.87
C ALA A 139 24.67 -5.24 -7.34
N THR A 140 25.64 -5.52 -8.21
CA THR A 140 25.61 -5.11 -9.63
C THR A 140 24.43 -5.66 -10.42
N ASP A 141 23.83 -6.74 -9.95
CA ASP A 141 22.66 -7.41 -10.54
C ASP A 141 21.36 -7.21 -9.73
N ALA A 142 21.38 -6.28 -8.75
CA ALA A 142 20.21 -5.92 -7.99
C ALA A 142 19.18 -5.18 -8.88
N ASP A 143 17.93 -5.34 -8.53
CA ASP A 143 16.79 -4.58 -9.07
C ASP A 143 16.49 -3.34 -8.19
N VAL A 144 15.46 -2.60 -8.58
CA VAL A 144 15.02 -1.42 -7.83
C VAL A 144 14.50 -1.81 -6.44
N GLU A 145 13.92 -3.00 -6.27
CA GLU A 145 13.49 -3.48 -4.96
C GLU A 145 14.64 -3.52 -3.95
N GLY A 146 15.81 -4.08 -4.37
CA GLY A 146 17.01 -4.11 -3.54
C GLY A 146 17.53 -2.72 -3.17
N LEU A 147 17.34 -1.73 -4.05
CA LEU A 147 17.69 -0.34 -3.79
C LEU A 147 16.72 0.32 -2.79
N LEU A 148 15.41 0.12 -2.98
CA LEU A 148 14.35 0.66 -2.11
C LEU A 148 14.49 0.17 -0.66
N LYS A 149 14.81 -1.11 -0.46
CA LYS A 149 15.02 -1.71 0.87
C LYS A 149 16.09 -1.01 1.73
N LYS A 150 16.99 -0.25 1.10
CA LYS A 150 18.06 0.51 1.78
C LYS A 150 17.71 1.97 2.06
N MET A 151 16.59 2.46 1.53
CA MET A 151 16.18 3.85 1.64
C MET A 151 15.36 4.09 2.91
N PRO A 152 15.66 5.15 3.68
CA PRO A 152 14.92 5.44 4.90
C PRO A 152 13.46 5.79 4.60
N GLY A 153 12.53 5.27 5.42
CA GLY A 153 11.09 5.52 5.30
C GLY A 153 10.40 4.79 4.14
N ILE A 154 11.11 3.86 3.49
CA ILE A 154 10.53 2.93 2.52
C ILE A 154 10.59 1.52 3.10
N THR A 155 9.50 0.81 2.99
CA THR A 155 9.35 -0.54 3.50
C THR A 155 8.67 -1.41 2.45
N ILE A 156 9.10 -2.67 2.34
CA ILE A 156 8.55 -3.62 1.37
C ILE A 156 8.14 -4.87 2.15
N THR A 157 6.85 -5.17 2.13
CA THR A 157 6.27 -6.32 2.82
C THR A 157 5.42 -7.10 1.84
N ASP A 158 5.72 -8.39 1.66
CA ASP A 158 4.98 -9.29 0.78
C ASP A 158 4.74 -8.71 -0.65
N GLY A 159 5.69 -7.91 -1.14
CA GLY A 159 5.60 -7.22 -2.42
C GLY A 159 4.91 -5.84 -2.37
N ALA A 160 4.15 -5.54 -1.35
CA ALA A 160 3.61 -4.19 -1.15
C ALA A 160 4.72 -3.22 -0.72
N VAL A 161 4.75 -2.07 -1.35
CA VAL A 161 5.70 -1.00 -1.03
C VAL A 161 4.99 0.06 -0.22
N GLU A 162 5.44 0.29 0.99
CA GLU A 162 5.03 1.45 1.76
C GLU A 162 6.12 2.52 1.72
N ALA A 163 5.74 3.74 1.50
CA ALA A 163 6.63 4.88 1.56
C ALA A 163 6.06 5.92 2.53
N GLN A 164 6.87 6.32 3.50
CA GLN A 164 6.47 7.28 4.53
C GLN A 164 5.25 6.80 5.35
N GLY A 165 5.07 5.46 5.48
CA GLY A 165 3.97 4.85 6.22
C GLY A 165 2.63 4.76 5.46
N GLU A 166 2.63 5.08 4.17
CA GLU A 166 1.49 4.92 3.27
C GLU A 166 1.83 3.97 2.14
N GLU A 167 0.87 3.17 1.73
CA GLU A 167 1.02 2.24 0.62
C GLU A 167 1.20 2.98 -0.70
N VAL A 168 2.22 2.59 -1.46
CA VAL A 168 2.49 3.12 -2.80
C VAL A 168 1.55 2.46 -3.79
N GLN A 169 0.68 3.24 -4.43
CA GLN A 169 -0.30 2.71 -5.37
C GLN A 169 0.22 2.61 -6.80
N LYS A 170 1.21 3.45 -7.18
CA LYS A 170 1.73 3.47 -8.54
C LYS A 170 3.22 3.77 -8.60
N ILE A 171 3.87 3.14 -9.57
CA ILE A 171 5.25 3.44 -9.96
C ILE A 171 5.26 4.18 -11.29
N PHE A 172 6.06 5.23 -11.34
CA PHE A 172 6.38 5.97 -12.56
C PHE A 172 7.85 5.73 -12.93
N VAL A 173 8.14 5.68 -14.21
CA VAL A 173 9.51 5.69 -14.73
C VAL A 173 9.66 6.91 -15.63
N ASP A 174 10.51 7.86 -15.23
CA ASP A 174 10.67 9.17 -15.88
C ASP A 174 9.32 9.89 -16.10
N GLY A 175 8.41 9.79 -15.14
CA GLY A 175 7.09 10.43 -15.16
C GLY A 175 6.00 9.70 -15.95
N LYS A 176 6.29 8.53 -16.53
CA LYS A 176 5.29 7.67 -17.20
C LYS A 176 4.89 6.53 -16.29
N GLU A 177 3.59 6.21 -16.18
CA GLU A 177 3.12 5.06 -15.40
C GLU A 177 3.77 3.77 -15.93
N PHE A 178 4.22 2.93 -15.02
CA PHE A 178 4.93 1.70 -15.35
C PHE A 178 4.25 0.51 -14.68
N PHE A 179 3.71 -0.40 -15.48
CA PHE A 179 2.88 -1.54 -15.08
C PHE A 179 1.58 -1.16 -14.33
N GLY A 180 1.06 0.07 -14.52
CA GLY A 180 -0.22 0.49 -13.95
C GLY A 180 -0.20 0.51 -12.42
N GLU A 181 -1.05 -0.31 -11.79
CA GLU A 181 -1.16 -0.43 -10.33
C GLU A 181 -0.30 -1.57 -9.76
N ASP A 182 0.43 -2.31 -10.59
CA ASP A 182 1.32 -3.40 -10.14
C ASP A 182 2.70 -2.85 -9.76
N VAL A 183 2.79 -2.41 -8.52
CA VAL A 183 4.01 -1.84 -7.93
C VAL A 183 5.13 -2.88 -7.82
N THR A 184 4.79 -4.11 -7.43
CA THR A 184 5.75 -5.21 -7.23
C THR A 184 6.47 -5.58 -8.53
N THR A 185 5.71 -5.74 -9.59
CA THR A 185 6.26 -6.00 -10.92
C THR A 185 7.14 -4.85 -11.40
N ALA A 186 6.71 -3.61 -11.19
CA ALA A 186 7.47 -2.45 -11.60
C ALA A 186 8.86 -2.37 -10.94
N ILE A 187 8.96 -2.60 -9.64
CA ILE A 187 10.24 -2.52 -8.90
C ILE A 187 11.18 -3.70 -9.16
N LYS A 188 10.66 -4.87 -9.50
CA LYS A 188 11.46 -6.07 -9.82
C LYS A 188 11.92 -6.14 -11.26
N SER A 189 11.27 -5.41 -12.18
CA SER A 189 11.61 -5.44 -13.61
C SER A 189 12.71 -4.48 -14.04
N LEU A 190 13.10 -3.52 -13.20
CA LEU A 190 14.11 -2.51 -13.50
C LEU A 190 15.41 -2.80 -12.74
N PRO A 191 16.59 -2.82 -13.41
CA PRO A 191 17.86 -2.95 -12.73
C PRO A 191 18.20 -1.67 -11.95
N ALA A 192 18.75 -1.82 -10.74
CA ALA A 192 19.14 -0.70 -9.88
C ALA A 192 20.14 0.26 -10.55
N GLU A 193 21.03 -0.27 -11.40
CA GLU A 193 22.02 0.57 -12.13
C GLU A 193 21.41 1.54 -13.13
N ALA A 194 20.16 1.30 -13.59
CA ALA A 194 19.47 2.23 -14.47
C ALA A 194 18.95 3.47 -13.74
N VAL A 195 18.91 3.43 -12.41
CA VAL A 195 18.28 4.44 -11.59
C VAL A 195 19.24 5.54 -11.20
N LYS A 196 18.89 6.77 -11.52
CA LYS A 196 19.59 7.99 -11.09
C LYS A 196 19.08 8.46 -9.73
N SER A 197 17.75 8.53 -9.57
CA SER A 197 17.11 8.92 -8.32
C SER A 197 15.71 8.28 -8.20
N ILE A 198 15.27 8.15 -6.97
CA ILE A 198 13.92 7.71 -6.63
C ILE A 198 13.21 8.86 -5.92
N GLU A 199 12.06 9.23 -6.43
CA GLU A 199 11.27 10.34 -5.94
C GLU A 199 9.98 9.79 -5.32
N VAL A 200 9.77 10.03 -4.03
CA VAL A 200 8.54 9.68 -3.29
C VAL A 200 7.70 10.93 -3.12
N PHE A 201 6.45 10.88 -3.51
CA PHE A 201 5.56 12.03 -3.48
C PHE A 201 4.10 11.62 -3.37
N ASP A 202 3.25 12.58 -2.97
CA ASP A 202 1.81 12.43 -3.00
C ASP A 202 1.31 12.91 -4.37
N LYS A 203 0.86 11.97 -5.19
CA LYS A 203 0.26 12.27 -6.48
C LYS A 203 -1.17 12.76 -6.26
N LEU A 204 -1.44 13.99 -6.64
CA LEU A 204 -2.81 14.50 -6.70
C LEU A 204 -3.64 13.72 -7.73
N SER A 205 -4.96 13.74 -7.59
CA SER A 205 -5.84 13.29 -8.66
C SER A 205 -5.57 14.08 -9.93
N ASP A 206 -5.86 13.52 -11.08
CA ASP A 206 -5.63 14.23 -12.35
C ASP A 206 -6.46 15.51 -12.47
N ALA A 207 -7.64 15.54 -11.84
CA ALA A 207 -8.49 16.73 -11.76
C ALA A 207 -7.87 17.80 -10.83
N ALA A 208 -7.41 17.38 -9.66
CA ALA A 208 -6.79 18.26 -8.68
C ALA A 208 -5.46 18.86 -9.16
N GLU A 209 -4.64 18.07 -9.86
CA GLU A 209 -3.37 18.54 -10.44
C GLU A 209 -3.57 19.68 -11.44
N PHE A 210 -4.65 19.64 -12.20
CA PHE A 210 -4.97 20.68 -13.19
C PHE A 210 -5.64 21.91 -12.57
N SER A 211 -6.63 21.71 -11.70
CA SER A 211 -7.38 22.81 -11.07
C SER A 211 -6.58 23.50 -9.97
N GLY A 212 -5.59 22.81 -9.41
CA GLY A 212 -4.88 23.23 -8.21
C GLY A 212 -5.70 23.04 -6.91
N MET A 213 -6.92 22.52 -7.01
CA MET A 213 -7.80 22.23 -5.86
C MET A 213 -7.66 20.75 -5.50
N ASP A 214 -7.02 20.47 -4.36
CA ASP A 214 -6.93 19.12 -3.84
C ASP A 214 -8.33 18.63 -3.45
N ASP A 215 -8.72 17.49 -3.99
CA ASP A 215 -10.02 16.85 -3.80
C ASP A 215 -9.99 15.69 -2.77
N GLY A 216 -8.81 15.41 -2.22
CA GLY A 216 -8.59 14.33 -1.26
C GLY A 216 -8.46 12.93 -1.88
N GLU A 217 -8.52 12.81 -3.20
CA GLU A 217 -8.39 11.53 -3.93
C GLU A 217 -6.94 11.27 -4.41
N GLY A 218 -5.97 11.99 -3.85
CA GLY A 218 -4.55 11.75 -4.09
C GLY A 218 -4.04 10.45 -3.47
N TYR A 219 -2.92 9.94 -3.97
CA TYR A 219 -2.29 8.70 -3.52
C TYR A 219 -0.77 8.80 -3.45
N LYS A 220 -0.14 7.93 -2.65
CA LYS A 220 1.31 7.82 -2.56
C LYS A 220 1.87 7.19 -3.84
N ALA A 221 2.90 7.80 -4.41
CA ALA A 221 3.55 7.34 -5.64
C ALA A 221 5.08 7.41 -5.55
N ILE A 222 5.73 6.58 -6.34
CA ILE A 222 7.19 6.62 -6.55
C ILE A 222 7.47 6.88 -8.03
N ASN A 223 8.36 7.85 -8.32
CA ASN A 223 8.92 8.06 -9.65
C ASN A 223 10.38 7.61 -9.67
N ILE A 224 10.69 6.65 -10.52
CA ILE A 224 12.05 6.16 -10.78
C ILE A 224 12.61 7.00 -11.92
N VAL A 225 13.56 7.85 -11.61
CA VAL A 225 14.26 8.66 -12.62
C VAL A 225 15.46 7.88 -13.12
N THR A 226 15.49 7.58 -14.41
CA THR A 226 16.60 6.83 -15.03
C THR A 226 17.73 7.75 -15.46
N HIS A 227 18.96 7.20 -15.62
CA HIS A 227 20.06 7.90 -16.25
C HIS A 227 19.76 8.18 -17.73
N GLU A 228 20.19 9.31 -18.26
CA GLU A 228 19.88 9.72 -19.64
C GLU A 228 20.35 8.72 -20.70
N ASN A 229 21.53 8.11 -20.50
CA ASN A 229 22.07 7.06 -21.36
C ASN A 229 21.29 5.75 -21.30
N MET A 230 20.47 5.53 -20.26
CA MET A 230 19.65 4.34 -20.08
C MET A 230 18.25 4.49 -20.70
N ARG A 231 17.89 5.68 -21.18
CA ARG A 231 16.64 5.91 -21.92
C ARG A 231 16.65 5.38 -23.35
N GLN A 232 17.79 4.89 -23.81
CA GLN A 232 17.98 4.26 -25.11
C GLN A 232 18.76 2.96 -24.93
N GLY A 233 18.11 1.81 -25.11
CA GLY A 233 18.78 0.54 -24.98
C GLY A 233 17.86 -0.64 -24.72
N GLN A 234 18.49 -1.78 -24.55
CA GLN A 234 17.85 -3.04 -24.23
C GLN A 234 18.47 -3.59 -22.96
N PHE A 235 17.64 -3.90 -21.98
CA PHE A 235 18.10 -4.49 -20.74
C PHE A 235 17.06 -5.44 -20.17
N GLY A 236 17.51 -6.40 -19.37
CA GLY A 236 16.64 -7.38 -18.76
C GLY A 236 17.42 -8.44 -18.02
N LYS A 237 16.70 -9.31 -17.35
CA LYS A 237 17.22 -10.44 -16.58
C LYS A 237 16.43 -11.68 -16.96
N PHE A 238 17.13 -12.73 -17.32
CA PHE A 238 16.55 -14.05 -17.62
C PHE A 238 17.15 -15.07 -16.66
N TYR A 239 16.32 -15.97 -16.15
CA TYR A 239 16.78 -17.03 -15.27
C TYR A 239 16.00 -18.32 -15.53
N GLY A 240 16.68 -19.44 -15.31
CA GLY A 240 16.08 -20.76 -15.35
C GLY A 240 16.75 -21.64 -14.32
N GLY A 241 15.97 -22.43 -13.60
CA GLY A 241 16.46 -23.32 -12.57
C GLY A 241 15.64 -24.59 -12.48
N TYR A 242 16.31 -25.66 -12.05
CA TYR A 242 15.70 -26.94 -11.74
C TYR A 242 16.17 -27.42 -10.38
N GLY A 243 15.23 -27.98 -9.62
CA GLY A 243 15.47 -28.41 -8.27
C GLY A 243 14.72 -29.68 -7.89
N TYR A 244 15.01 -30.18 -6.70
CA TYR A 244 14.43 -31.42 -6.16
C TYR A 244 14.14 -31.23 -4.66
N GLU A 245 12.93 -31.54 -4.23
CA GLU A 245 12.46 -31.62 -2.86
C GLU A 245 12.31 -33.09 -2.46
N PRO A 246 13.18 -33.63 -1.58
CA PRO A 246 13.15 -35.07 -1.24
C PRO A 246 11.86 -35.49 -0.54
N ASP A 247 11.36 -34.65 0.35
CA ASP A 247 10.27 -34.95 1.27
C ASP A 247 9.01 -34.12 0.94
N ALA A 248 8.66 -34.02 -0.34
CA ALA A 248 7.51 -33.22 -0.77
C ALA A 248 6.20 -33.76 -0.21
N GLN A 249 5.60 -33.06 0.73
CA GLN A 249 4.31 -33.39 1.31
C GLN A 249 3.14 -32.93 0.43
N THR A 250 3.36 -31.91 -0.39
CA THR A 250 2.34 -31.30 -1.25
C THR A 250 2.91 -31.00 -2.63
N GLY A 251 2.19 -31.39 -3.66
CA GLY A 251 2.61 -31.15 -5.05
C GLY A 251 3.64 -32.17 -5.55
N THR A 252 4.63 -31.71 -6.32
CA THR A 252 5.65 -32.56 -6.93
C THR A 252 7.02 -32.32 -6.31
N SER A 253 7.82 -33.39 -6.17
CA SER A 253 9.23 -33.31 -5.76
C SER A 253 10.10 -32.52 -6.74
N HIS A 254 9.74 -32.51 -8.02
CA HIS A 254 10.45 -31.74 -9.04
C HIS A 254 10.10 -30.26 -8.97
N LYS A 255 11.08 -29.42 -8.67
CA LYS A 255 10.95 -27.97 -8.60
C LYS A 255 11.56 -27.31 -9.80
N TYR A 256 10.92 -26.28 -10.30
CA TYR A 256 11.45 -25.50 -11.42
C TYR A 256 11.11 -24.02 -11.27
N ILE A 257 11.96 -23.21 -11.87
CA ILE A 257 11.73 -21.78 -12.05
C ILE A 257 12.30 -21.36 -13.41
N VAL A 258 11.47 -20.70 -14.22
CA VAL A 258 11.88 -20.08 -15.47
C VAL A 258 11.23 -18.70 -15.53
N GLY A 259 12.03 -17.68 -15.79
CA GLY A 259 11.45 -16.35 -15.85
C GLY A 259 12.43 -15.30 -16.32
N GLY A 260 11.94 -14.08 -16.32
CA GLY A 260 12.75 -12.93 -16.66
C GLY A 260 11.94 -11.74 -17.14
N ASN A 261 12.67 -10.68 -17.41
CA ASN A 261 12.14 -9.46 -18.02
C ASN A 261 13.02 -8.98 -19.17
N ALA A 262 12.42 -8.32 -20.13
CA ALA A 262 13.09 -7.65 -21.23
C ALA A 262 12.50 -6.25 -21.41
N ASN A 263 13.36 -5.24 -21.40
CA ASN A 263 12.99 -3.84 -21.54
C ASN A 263 13.69 -3.26 -22.76
N ILE A 264 12.94 -2.64 -23.66
CA ILE A 264 13.42 -1.97 -24.86
C ILE A 264 12.97 -0.52 -24.78
N PHE A 265 13.92 0.38 -24.56
CA PHE A 265 13.67 1.82 -24.45
C PHE A 265 14.29 2.54 -25.66
N SER A 266 13.50 3.35 -26.33
CA SER A 266 13.91 4.15 -27.48
C SER A 266 13.30 5.56 -27.36
N GLY A 267 13.88 6.39 -26.53
CA GLY A 267 13.34 7.71 -26.22
C GLY A 267 12.00 7.63 -25.50
N ASP A 268 10.93 8.08 -26.16
CA ASP A 268 9.58 8.05 -25.59
C ASP A 268 8.90 6.68 -25.73
N SER A 269 9.33 5.88 -26.71
CA SER A 269 8.79 4.53 -26.91
C SER A 269 9.48 3.56 -25.97
N ARG A 270 8.69 2.84 -25.19
CA ARG A 270 9.14 1.85 -24.20
C ARG A 270 8.28 0.61 -24.28
N VAL A 271 8.93 -0.53 -24.40
CA VAL A 271 8.31 -1.86 -24.34
C VAL A 271 8.97 -2.64 -23.21
N SER A 272 8.19 -3.21 -22.33
CA SER A 272 8.65 -4.11 -21.29
C SER A 272 7.84 -5.40 -21.32
N ILE A 273 8.51 -6.54 -21.32
CA ILE A 273 7.91 -7.88 -21.32
C ILE A 273 8.46 -8.61 -20.11
N ILE A 274 7.59 -9.27 -19.36
CA ILE A 274 7.96 -10.10 -18.22
C ILE A 274 7.29 -11.46 -18.32
N GLY A 275 7.96 -12.48 -17.81
CA GLY A 275 7.41 -13.83 -17.73
C GLY A 275 7.93 -14.55 -16.50
N LEU A 276 7.07 -15.38 -15.88
CA LEU A 276 7.42 -16.21 -14.73
C LEU A 276 6.63 -17.50 -14.77
N PHE A 277 7.36 -18.62 -14.73
CA PHE A 277 6.82 -19.97 -14.69
C PHE A 277 7.54 -20.75 -13.59
N ASN A 278 6.82 -21.14 -12.55
CA ASN A 278 7.45 -21.85 -11.43
C ASN A 278 6.46 -22.65 -10.59
N ASN A 279 7.01 -23.53 -9.76
CA ASN A 279 6.31 -24.24 -8.70
C ASN A 279 7.04 -24.15 -7.33
N VAL A 280 7.75 -23.04 -7.12
CA VAL A 280 8.51 -22.76 -5.89
C VAL A 280 7.95 -21.56 -5.13
N ASN A 281 6.66 -21.28 -5.29
CA ASN A 281 5.96 -20.15 -4.67
C ASN A 281 6.58 -18.77 -4.96
N GLN A 282 7.38 -18.63 -6.02
CA GLN A 282 7.91 -17.33 -6.37
C GLN A 282 6.84 -16.53 -7.14
N GLN A 283 6.55 -15.34 -6.65
CA GLN A 283 5.60 -14.41 -7.25
C GLN A 283 6.32 -13.14 -7.68
N ASN A 284 6.08 -12.72 -8.91
CA ASN A 284 6.54 -11.42 -9.44
C ASN A 284 5.41 -10.39 -9.52
N PHE A 285 4.17 -10.81 -9.26
CA PHE A 285 2.97 -10.00 -9.34
C PHE A 285 2.45 -9.68 -7.94
N SER A 286 1.61 -8.68 -7.81
CA SER A 286 1.07 -8.28 -6.51
C SER A 286 0.16 -9.36 -5.91
N PHE A 287 0.12 -9.42 -4.59
CA PHE A 287 -0.71 -10.36 -3.85
C PHE A 287 -2.22 -10.18 -4.13
N GLU A 288 -2.64 -8.98 -4.50
CA GLU A 288 -4.03 -8.67 -4.86
C GLU A 288 -4.48 -9.34 -6.16
N ASP A 289 -3.58 -9.55 -7.11
CA ASP A 289 -3.88 -10.27 -8.35
C ASP A 289 -4.17 -11.76 -8.11
N ILE A 290 -3.76 -12.28 -6.95
CA ILE A 290 -3.97 -13.68 -6.55
C ILE A 290 -5.19 -13.84 -5.66
N LEU A 291 -5.47 -12.87 -4.80
CA LEU A 291 -6.61 -12.89 -3.88
C LEU A 291 -7.92 -12.35 -4.47
N GLY A 292 -7.89 -11.81 -5.69
CA GLY A 292 -9.06 -11.18 -6.32
C GLY A 292 -10.31 -12.04 -6.40
N VAL A 293 -10.24 -13.30 -6.02
CA VAL A 293 -11.33 -14.28 -6.12
C VAL A 293 -11.61 -15.04 -4.82
N SER A 294 -10.71 -15.09 -3.86
CA SER A 294 -11.07 -15.68 -2.56
C SER A 294 -12.00 -14.71 -1.83
N GLY A 295 -13.26 -15.10 -1.76
CA GLY A 295 -14.29 -14.39 -1.02
C GLY A 295 -13.79 -13.95 0.33
N SER A 296 -13.92 -12.68 0.60
CA SER A 296 -13.63 -12.05 1.86
C SER A 296 -14.48 -12.66 2.97
N THR A 297 -13.98 -13.70 3.59
CA THR A 297 -14.42 -14.05 4.93
C THR A 297 -13.57 -13.27 5.91
N GLY A 298 -14.11 -12.17 6.43
CA GLY A 298 -13.74 -11.55 7.68
C GLY A 298 -12.26 -11.17 7.80
N GLY A 299 -11.82 -10.16 7.10
CA GLY A 299 -10.50 -9.62 7.31
C GLY A 299 -10.56 -8.13 7.58
N GLY A 300 -10.44 -7.74 8.83
CA GLY A 300 -10.00 -6.39 9.16
C GLY A 300 -8.65 -6.09 8.51
N PRO A 301 -8.24 -4.82 8.39
CA PRO A 301 -7.02 -4.45 7.71
C PRO A 301 -5.83 -5.17 8.34
N ARG A 302 -5.25 -6.13 7.62
CA ARG A 302 -3.99 -6.78 8.01
C ARG A 302 -2.88 -5.74 7.91
N ARG A 303 -2.70 -4.97 8.97
CA ARG A 303 -1.67 -3.96 9.09
C ARG A 303 -0.57 -4.44 10.02
N GLY A 304 0.63 -4.41 9.46
CA GLY A 304 1.88 -4.34 10.21
C GLY A 304 2.24 -5.60 10.94
N VAL A 305 3.16 -6.28 10.46
CA VAL A 305 4.26 -7.03 11.06
C VAL A 305 4.93 -7.83 9.95
N GLY A 306 6.17 -7.53 9.65
CA GLY A 306 6.98 -8.42 8.85
C GLY A 306 7.59 -7.84 7.58
N GLN A 307 8.02 -6.60 7.60
CA GLN A 307 8.67 -5.91 6.46
C GLN A 307 9.89 -6.62 5.89
N TYR A 308 10.45 -7.54 6.65
CA TYR A 308 11.66 -8.28 6.28
C TYR A 308 11.53 -9.77 6.54
N MET A 309 10.34 -10.26 6.90
CA MET A 309 10.10 -11.68 7.03
C MET A 309 10.02 -12.34 5.66
N VAL A 310 10.81 -13.37 5.44
CA VAL A 310 10.50 -14.39 4.45
C VAL A 310 9.28 -15.14 5.01
N ARG A 311 8.08 -14.70 4.70
CA ARG A 311 6.87 -15.40 5.13
C ARG A 311 6.65 -16.60 4.24
N PRO A 312 6.47 -17.79 4.82
CA PRO A 312 5.97 -18.93 4.08
C PRO A 312 4.60 -18.56 3.51
N GLN A 313 4.40 -18.78 2.23
CA GLN A 313 3.08 -18.56 1.63
C GLN A 313 2.15 -19.72 1.98
N PRO A 314 0.85 -19.46 2.29
CA PRO A 314 -0.10 -20.53 2.53
C PRO A 314 -0.22 -21.41 1.29
N GLY A 315 0.08 -22.71 1.44
CA GLY A 315 -0.03 -23.68 0.37
C GLY A 315 1.17 -23.69 -0.60
N VAL A 316 1.09 -24.61 -1.53
CA VAL A 316 2.07 -24.80 -2.61
C VAL A 316 1.44 -24.38 -3.92
N ALA A 317 2.01 -23.34 -4.53
CA ALA A 317 1.48 -22.73 -5.75
C ALA A 317 2.38 -23.04 -6.97
N ARG A 318 1.73 -23.36 -8.09
CA ARG A 318 2.30 -23.30 -9.44
C ARG A 318 1.82 -22.03 -10.11
N VAL A 319 2.74 -21.21 -10.55
CA VAL A 319 2.46 -19.89 -11.14
C VAL A 319 2.97 -19.84 -12.57
N ASN A 320 2.11 -19.44 -13.51
CA ASN A 320 2.44 -19.13 -14.89
C ASN A 320 1.93 -17.72 -15.20
N ALA A 321 2.84 -16.79 -15.46
CA ALA A 321 2.47 -15.40 -15.61
C ALA A 321 3.23 -14.72 -16.74
N ILE A 322 2.54 -13.83 -17.47
CA ILE A 322 3.12 -13.01 -18.54
C ILE A 322 2.56 -11.60 -18.42
N GLY A 323 3.44 -10.61 -18.53
CA GLY A 323 3.06 -9.21 -18.54
C GLY A 323 3.72 -8.44 -19.68
N VAL A 324 3.00 -7.49 -20.24
CA VAL A 324 3.51 -6.57 -21.27
C VAL A 324 3.13 -5.15 -20.89
N ASN A 325 4.10 -4.25 -20.97
CA ASN A 325 3.85 -2.82 -20.80
C ASN A 325 4.38 -2.07 -22.03
N TYR A 326 3.59 -1.15 -22.54
CA TYR A 326 3.94 -0.28 -23.66
C TYR A 326 3.61 1.16 -23.34
N SER A 327 4.55 2.08 -23.63
CA SER A 327 4.28 3.51 -23.57
C SER A 327 4.95 4.23 -24.73
N ASP A 328 4.26 5.24 -25.28
CA ASP A 328 4.76 6.06 -26.37
C ASP A 328 4.09 7.44 -26.40
N THR A 329 4.62 8.34 -27.21
CA THR A 329 4.08 9.67 -27.47
C THR A 329 3.95 9.89 -28.98
N TRP A 330 2.77 10.32 -29.46
CA TRP A 330 2.46 10.46 -30.88
C TRP A 330 1.99 11.88 -31.22
N GLY A 331 2.13 12.22 -32.50
CA GLY A 331 1.66 13.49 -33.07
C GLY A 331 2.72 14.60 -33.05
N LYS A 332 2.40 15.72 -33.71
CA LYS A 332 3.26 16.90 -33.70
C LYS A 332 3.26 17.51 -32.30
N ARG A 333 4.45 17.74 -31.71
CA ARG A 333 4.63 18.29 -30.35
C ARG A 333 4.08 17.39 -29.22
N ASP A 334 4.16 16.05 -29.40
CA ASP A 334 3.74 15.10 -28.37
C ASP A 334 2.28 15.30 -27.90
N GLN A 335 1.38 15.41 -28.89
CA GLN A 335 -0.04 15.68 -28.62
C GLN A 335 -0.76 14.56 -27.91
N VAL A 336 -0.41 13.31 -28.21
CA VAL A 336 -1.05 12.13 -27.61
C VAL A 336 0.00 11.29 -26.90
N SER A 337 -0.16 11.09 -25.60
CA SER A 337 0.61 10.14 -24.81
C SER A 337 -0.21 8.89 -24.56
N PHE A 338 0.33 7.74 -24.90
CA PHE A 338 -0.26 6.43 -24.65
C PHE A 338 0.58 5.64 -23.67
N GLN A 339 -0.07 4.98 -22.73
CA GLN A 339 0.54 4.02 -21.80
C GLN A 339 -0.46 2.89 -21.65
N GLY A 340 0.02 1.65 -21.73
CA GLY A 340 -0.85 0.48 -21.59
C GLY A 340 -0.10 -0.71 -21.03
N SER A 341 -0.79 -1.54 -20.25
CA SER A 341 -0.27 -2.79 -19.73
C SER A 341 -1.30 -3.90 -19.84
N TYR A 342 -0.80 -5.08 -20.06
CA TYR A 342 -1.58 -6.31 -20.05
C TYR A 342 -0.86 -7.36 -19.21
N PHE A 343 -1.64 -8.08 -18.40
CA PHE A 343 -1.20 -9.19 -17.58
C PHE A 343 -2.07 -10.39 -17.76
N PHE A 344 -1.43 -11.54 -17.82
CA PHE A 344 -2.04 -12.85 -17.68
C PHE A 344 -1.37 -13.60 -16.53
N ASN A 345 -2.18 -14.22 -15.67
CA ASN A 345 -1.70 -15.05 -14.57
C ASN A 345 -2.61 -16.28 -14.46
N ASN A 346 -1.99 -17.47 -14.49
CA ASN A 346 -2.60 -18.75 -14.18
C ASN A 346 -1.92 -19.32 -12.94
N THR A 347 -2.68 -19.53 -11.88
CA THR A 347 -2.16 -20.02 -10.61
C THR A 347 -2.97 -21.20 -10.12
N ARG A 348 -2.30 -22.30 -9.76
CA ARG A 348 -2.88 -23.42 -9.06
C ARG A 348 -2.25 -23.52 -7.68
N THR A 349 -3.07 -23.43 -6.63
CA THR A 349 -2.63 -23.50 -5.24
C THR A 349 -3.24 -24.70 -4.55
N ILE A 350 -2.42 -25.52 -3.92
CA ILE A 350 -2.82 -26.64 -3.08
C ILE A 350 -2.42 -26.31 -1.65
N ASN A 351 -3.39 -26.41 -0.72
CA ASN A 351 -3.14 -26.12 0.68
C ASN A 351 -3.78 -27.13 1.59
N TYR A 352 -3.01 -27.65 2.54
CA TYR A 352 -3.53 -28.34 3.72
C TYR A 352 -3.39 -27.40 4.89
N SER A 353 -4.50 -27.21 5.63
CA SER A 353 -4.52 -26.27 6.75
C SER A 353 -5.03 -26.94 8.02
N THR A 354 -4.50 -26.47 9.16
CA THR A 354 -5.09 -26.72 10.47
C THR A 354 -5.37 -25.39 11.15
N THR A 355 -6.52 -25.27 11.77
CA THR A 355 -6.91 -24.07 12.50
C THR A 355 -7.40 -24.47 13.88
N ASP A 356 -6.78 -23.91 14.91
CA ASP A 356 -7.24 -24.02 16.27
C ASP A 356 -7.61 -22.62 16.77
N LYS A 357 -8.80 -22.49 17.32
CA LYS A 357 -9.36 -21.23 17.80
C LYS A 357 -9.90 -21.40 19.20
N TRP A 358 -9.52 -20.53 20.08
CA TRP A 358 -9.97 -20.47 21.47
C TRP A 358 -10.76 -19.20 21.68
N TYR A 359 -11.88 -19.34 22.38
CA TYR A 359 -12.75 -18.23 22.72
C TYR A 359 -12.59 -17.88 24.19
N GLU A 360 -12.73 -16.60 24.51
CA GLU A 360 -12.65 -16.09 25.88
C GLU A 360 -14.05 -15.77 26.40
N ALA A 361 -14.25 -15.98 27.71
CA ALA A 361 -15.51 -15.57 28.35
C ALA A 361 -15.83 -14.08 28.01
N PRO A 362 -17.11 -13.70 27.80
CA PRO A 362 -18.33 -14.46 28.13
C PRO A 362 -18.89 -15.31 26.97
N MET A 363 -18.04 -15.75 26.06
CA MET A 363 -18.49 -16.59 24.94
C MET A 363 -18.78 -17.99 25.41
N PRO A 364 -19.92 -18.61 25.00
CA PRO A 364 -20.26 -19.99 25.34
C PRO A 364 -19.44 -21.04 24.60
N LEU A 365 -18.81 -20.65 23.53
CA LEU A 365 -17.79 -21.43 22.82
C LEU A 365 -16.45 -21.32 23.54
N ASP A 366 -15.78 -22.47 23.69
CA ASP A 366 -14.47 -22.57 24.28
C ASP A 366 -13.41 -22.82 23.20
N THR A 367 -13.62 -23.82 22.34
CA THR A 367 -12.61 -24.23 21.36
C THR A 367 -13.24 -24.63 20.03
N LEU A 368 -12.57 -24.28 18.94
CA LEU A 368 -12.83 -24.77 17.58
C LEU A 368 -11.53 -25.31 16.98
N SER A 369 -11.53 -26.53 16.48
CA SER A 369 -10.40 -27.13 15.77
C SER A 369 -10.85 -27.65 14.41
N THR A 370 -10.18 -27.21 13.33
CA THR A 370 -10.49 -27.63 11.97
C THR A 370 -9.26 -28.05 11.20
N ARG A 371 -9.43 -29.00 10.31
CA ARG A 371 -8.48 -29.41 9.27
C ARG A 371 -9.12 -29.16 7.91
N GLY A 372 -8.35 -28.65 6.98
CA GLY A 372 -8.85 -28.33 5.65
C GLY A 372 -7.86 -28.68 4.56
N TYR A 373 -8.42 -28.93 3.40
CA TYR A 373 -7.70 -29.04 2.14
C TYR A 373 -8.34 -28.09 1.14
N SER A 374 -7.51 -27.41 0.34
CA SER A 374 -8.02 -26.65 -0.79
C SER A 374 -7.12 -26.83 -2.01
N ASN A 375 -7.73 -26.87 -3.18
CA ASN A 375 -7.08 -26.91 -4.48
C ASN A 375 -7.78 -25.91 -5.40
N THR A 376 -7.15 -24.80 -5.65
CA THR A 376 -7.77 -23.70 -6.37
C THR A 376 -7.00 -23.43 -7.65
N LEU A 377 -7.69 -23.44 -8.80
CA LEU A 377 -7.17 -23.03 -10.09
C LEU A 377 -7.71 -21.65 -10.43
N GLY A 378 -6.85 -20.68 -10.63
CA GLY A 378 -7.24 -19.33 -11.00
C GLY A 378 -6.61 -18.88 -12.32
N ASN A 379 -7.41 -18.20 -13.17
CA ASN A 379 -6.99 -17.54 -14.39
C ASN A 379 -7.37 -16.07 -14.32
N ASN A 380 -6.39 -15.19 -14.49
CA ASN A 380 -6.62 -13.76 -14.42
C ASN A 380 -6.06 -13.06 -15.67
N HIS A 381 -6.86 -12.20 -16.26
CA HIS A 381 -6.48 -11.31 -17.35
C HIS A 381 -6.71 -9.88 -16.91
N ARG A 382 -5.75 -9.00 -17.10
CA ARG A 382 -5.87 -7.60 -16.75
C ARG A 382 -5.29 -6.71 -17.84
N PHE A 383 -6.09 -5.76 -18.28
CA PHE A 383 -5.68 -4.72 -19.21
C PHE A 383 -5.95 -3.35 -18.61
N ASN A 384 -4.97 -2.46 -18.68
CA ASN A 384 -5.11 -1.06 -18.31
C ASN A 384 -4.45 -0.20 -19.36
N ALA A 385 -5.07 0.94 -19.68
CA ALA A 385 -4.42 1.95 -20.51
C ALA A 385 -4.69 3.37 -19.98
N ARG A 386 -3.83 4.30 -20.35
CA ARG A 386 -3.97 5.74 -20.16
C ARG A 386 -3.65 6.43 -21.47
N ILE A 387 -4.58 7.21 -21.95
CA ILE A 387 -4.45 8.03 -23.15
C ILE A 387 -4.61 9.47 -22.70
N GLU A 388 -3.63 10.29 -22.92
CA GLU A 388 -3.69 11.72 -22.66
C GLU A 388 -3.56 12.49 -23.97
N TRP A 389 -4.61 13.24 -24.32
CA TRP A 389 -4.68 14.02 -25.54
C TRP A 389 -4.69 15.51 -25.23
N LYS A 390 -3.64 16.21 -25.61
CA LYS A 390 -3.53 17.67 -25.60
C LYS A 390 -4.26 18.21 -26.84
N ILE A 391 -5.54 18.52 -26.68
CA ILE A 391 -6.39 19.05 -27.78
C ILE A 391 -5.88 20.42 -28.21
N SER A 392 -5.51 21.24 -27.22
CA SER A 392 -4.88 22.55 -27.41
C SER A 392 -3.99 22.92 -26.23
N GLU A 393 -3.37 24.09 -26.21
CA GLU A 393 -2.61 24.58 -25.05
C GLU A 393 -3.49 24.84 -23.80
N SER A 394 -4.78 25.03 -24.01
CA SER A 394 -5.76 25.27 -22.96
C SER A 394 -6.66 24.08 -22.63
N GLN A 395 -6.65 23.03 -23.45
CA GLN A 395 -7.58 21.89 -23.31
C GLN A 395 -6.84 20.57 -23.36
N ASN A 396 -7.18 19.70 -22.41
CA ASN A 396 -6.62 18.36 -22.30
C ASN A 396 -7.75 17.37 -21.99
N LEU A 397 -7.71 16.21 -22.65
CA LEU A 397 -8.60 15.08 -22.40
C LEU A 397 -7.74 13.87 -22.04
N MET A 398 -8.05 13.26 -20.93
CA MET A 398 -7.45 12.01 -20.50
C MET A 398 -8.51 10.92 -20.41
N ILE A 399 -8.20 9.74 -20.94
CA ILE A 399 -9.08 8.57 -20.94
C ILE A 399 -8.29 7.40 -20.38
N ARG A 400 -8.89 6.66 -19.43
CA ARG A 400 -8.33 5.47 -18.82
C ARG A 400 -9.32 4.30 -18.93
N PRO A 401 -9.24 3.46 -19.97
CA PRO A 401 -9.94 2.20 -19.99
C PRO A 401 -9.17 1.16 -19.16
N GLY A 402 -9.93 0.32 -18.48
CA GLY A 402 -9.43 -0.84 -17.76
C GLY A 402 -10.37 -2.00 -17.96
N PHE A 403 -9.83 -3.20 -18.05
CA PHE A 403 -10.60 -4.43 -18.15
C PHE A 403 -9.87 -5.52 -17.37
N SER A 404 -10.61 -6.29 -16.59
CA SER A 404 -10.12 -7.51 -15.97
C SER A 404 -11.15 -8.63 -16.11
N TYR A 405 -10.64 -9.83 -16.36
CA TYR A 405 -11.40 -11.07 -16.31
C TYR A 405 -10.71 -12.03 -15.38
N HIS A 406 -11.47 -12.70 -14.54
CA HIS A 406 -10.99 -13.75 -13.66
C HIS A 406 -11.91 -14.95 -13.71
N ALA A 407 -11.32 -16.13 -13.69
CA ALA A 407 -11.99 -17.39 -13.51
C ALA A 407 -11.27 -18.19 -12.44
N ASN A 408 -12.02 -18.82 -11.54
CA ASN A 408 -11.49 -19.53 -10.39
C ASN A 408 -12.35 -20.77 -10.10
N ASP A 409 -11.67 -21.91 -10.01
CA ASP A 409 -12.28 -23.19 -9.71
C ASP A 409 -11.73 -23.68 -8.34
N PRO A 410 -12.32 -23.24 -7.23
CA PRO A 410 -11.95 -23.72 -5.91
C PRO A 410 -12.63 -25.06 -5.62
N TYR A 411 -11.83 -26.01 -5.17
CA TYR A 411 -12.28 -27.22 -4.51
C TYR A 411 -11.72 -27.23 -3.09
N SER A 412 -12.56 -27.39 -2.11
CA SER A 412 -12.13 -27.44 -0.72
C SER A 412 -12.97 -28.36 0.14
N TRP A 413 -12.33 -28.98 1.13
CA TRP A 413 -13.05 -29.62 2.23
C TRP A 413 -12.50 -29.13 3.55
N THR A 414 -13.37 -29.05 4.57
CA THR A 414 -13.02 -28.65 5.94
C THR A 414 -13.73 -29.57 6.91
N ARG A 415 -12.98 -30.22 7.79
CA ARG A 415 -13.48 -31.09 8.86
C ARG A 415 -13.04 -30.53 10.20
N GLY A 416 -13.92 -30.58 11.19
CA GLY A 416 -13.55 -30.08 12.49
C GLY A 416 -14.60 -30.26 13.55
N TRP A 417 -14.26 -29.79 14.73
CA TRP A 417 -15.15 -29.81 15.88
C TRP A 417 -15.07 -28.49 16.63
N GLN A 418 -16.16 -28.17 17.32
CA GLN A 418 -16.22 -27.07 18.28
C GLN A 418 -16.80 -27.58 19.59
N TYR A 419 -16.38 -26.99 20.69
CA TYR A 419 -16.88 -27.27 22.02
C TYR A 419 -17.43 -26.00 22.64
N GLY A 420 -18.67 -26.07 23.11
CA GLY A 420 -19.28 -25.02 23.89
C GLY A 420 -19.63 -25.57 25.28
N ALA A 421 -19.04 -24.98 26.33
CA ALA A 421 -19.23 -25.44 27.69
C ALA A 421 -20.71 -25.33 28.13
N PRO A 422 -21.41 -26.46 28.45
CA PRO A 422 -22.81 -26.40 28.85
C PRO A 422 -23.05 -25.56 30.11
N SER A 423 -22.08 -25.51 31.02
CA SER A 423 -22.10 -24.66 32.22
C SER A 423 -22.16 -23.16 31.93
N MET A 424 -21.80 -22.75 30.69
CA MET A 424 -21.83 -21.37 30.19
C MET A 424 -22.91 -21.16 29.12
N GLY A 425 -23.84 -22.12 28.98
CA GLY A 425 -24.90 -22.09 27.97
C GLY A 425 -24.48 -22.64 26.60
N GLY A 426 -23.33 -23.30 26.51
CA GLY A 426 -22.85 -23.93 25.30
C GLY A 426 -23.59 -25.24 24.99
N SER A 427 -23.52 -25.70 23.74
CA SER A 427 -24.25 -26.83 23.19
C SER A 427 -23.50 -28.18 23.28
N GLY A 428 -22.35 -28.25 23.98
CA GLY A 428 -21.47 -29.41 23.96
C GLY A 428 -20.60 -29.50 22.74
N TYR A 429 -20.32 -30.72 22.26
CA TYR A 429 -19.52 -30.91 21.04
C TYR A 429 -20.41 -30.83 19.79
N SER A 430 -19.90 -30.10 18.79
CA SER A 430 -20.44 -30.08 17.43
C SER A 430 -19.34 -30.40 16.42
N TYR A 431 -19.66 -31.19 15.42
CA TYR A 431 -18.73 -31.63 14.37
C TYR A 431 -19.26 -31.21 13.02
N THR A 432 -18.32 -30.85 12.14
CA THR A 432 -18.62 -30.44 10.76
C THR A 432 -17.70 -31.14 9.79
N ASP A 433 -18.29 -31.64 8.68
CA ASP A 433 -17.57 -32.09 7.49
C ASP A 433 -18.20 -31.37 6.30
N ASN A 434 -17.47 -30.39 5.76
CA ASN A 434 -17.94 -29.52 4.71
C ASN A 434 -17.07 -29.68 3.47
N LEU A 435 -17.71 -29.81 2.32
CA LEU A 435 -17.05 -29.79 1.01
C LEU A 435 -17.65 -28.66 0.18
N GLU A 436 -16.82 -28.00 -0.59
CA GLU A 436 -17.21 -27.00 -1.60
C GLU A 436 -16.45 -27.29 -2.90
N ASP A 437 -17.19 -27.39 -3.99
CA ASP A 437 -16.69 -27.41 -5.37
C ASP A 437 -17.43 -26.34 -6.17
N ALA A 438 -16.69 -25.33 -6.64
CA ALA A 438 -17.31 -24.17 -7.26
C ALA A 438 -16.59 -23.72 -8.53
N THR A 439 -17.35 -23.10 -9.42
CA THR A 439 -16.84 -22.37 -10.56
C THR A 439 -17.26 -20.91 -10.44
N ARG A 440 -16.27 -20.05 -10.32
CA ARG A 440 -16.46 -18.61 -10.16
C ARG A 440 -15.78 -17.87 -11.31
N GLN A 441 -16.53 -17.07 -12.03
CA GLN A 441 -15.96 -16.25 -13.09
C GLN A 441 -16.59 -14.86 -13.10
N GLY A 442 -15.82 -13.90 -13.60
CA GLY A 442 -16.33 -12.53 -13.65
C GLY A 442 -15.43 -11.61 -14.44
N TYR A 443 -16.00 -10.52 -14.87
CA TYR A 443 -15.25 -9.45 -15.50
C TYR A 443 -15.61 -8.11 -14.89
N ASN A 444 -14.61 -7.21 -14.96
CA ASN A 444 -14.77 -5.84 -14.54
C ASN A 444 -14.28 -4.93 -15.68
N ALA A 445 -15.14 -4.04 -16.14
CA ALA A 445 -14.82 -3.05 -17.14
C ALA A 445 -14.89 -1.65 -16.51
N ARG A 446 -13.82 -0.90 -16.61
CA ARG A 446 -13.72 0.48 -16.08
C ARG A 446 -13.35 1.44 -17.20
N LEU A 447 -14.04 2.57 -17.23
CA LEU A 447 -13.69 3.71 -18.06
C LEU A 447 -13.69 4.94 -17.20
N SER A 448 -12.60 5.70 -17.18
CA SER A 448 -12.58 7.04 -16.60
C SER A 448 -12.08 8.06 -17.62
N ALA A 449 -12.67 9.24 -17.60
CA ALA A 449 -12.30 10.34 -18.47
C ALA A 449 -12.25 11.64 -17.69
N VAL A 450 -11.20 12.44 -17.92
CA VAL A 450 -11.02 13.76 -17.31
C VAL A 450 -10.81 14.77 -18.42
N TYR A 451 -11.77 15.68 -18.60
CA TYR A 451 -11.63 16.82 -19.48
C TYR A 451 -11.27 18.07 -18.67
N ARG A 452 -10.31 18.82 -19.14
CA ARG A 452 -9.74 19.97 -18.46
C ARG A 452 -9.61 21.16 -19.42
N ALA A 453 -10.12 22.32 -19.03
CA ALA A 453 -10.03 23.53 -19.84
C ALA A 453 -9.64 24.75 -19.00
N LYS A 454 -8.70 25.57 -19.52
CA LYS A 454 -8.37 26.91 -19.02
C LYS A 454 -9.25 27.95 -19.70
N LEU A 455 -9.85 28.84 -18.93
CA LEU A 455 -10.83 29.83 -19.42
C LEU A 455 -10.28 31.26 -19.36
N GLY A 456 -9.49 31.65 -20.35
CA GLY A 456 -8.99 33.03 -20.51
C GLY A 456 -8.14 33.57 -19.36
N LYS A 457 -8.74 33.82 -18.20
CA LYS A 457 -8.04 34.33 -17.02
C LYS A 457 -7.15 33.23 -16.39
N ALA A 458 -5.89 33.56 -16.10
CA ALA A 458 -4.96 32.62 -15.47
C ALA A 458 -5.50 32.11 -14.12
N GLY A 459 -5.60 30.79 -13.96
CA GLY A 459 -6.17 30.14 -12.78
C GLY A 459 -7.69 29.91 -12.82
N ARG A 460 -8.39 30.41 -13.86
CA ARG A 460 -9.80 30.06 -14.09
C ARG A 460 -9.86 28.77 -14.90
N THR A 461 -10.47 27.71 -14.33
CA THR A 461 -10.52 26.38 -14.97
C THR A 461 -11.89 25.74 -14.84
N ILE A 462 -12.19 24.88 -15.81
CA ILE A 462 -13.26 23.87 -15.69
C ILE A 462 -12.61 22.50 -15.77
N THR A 463 -13.02 21.63 -14.86
CA THR A 463 -12.67 20.21 -14.88
C THR A 463 -13.95 19.38 -14.83
N LEU A 464 -14.09 18.48 -15.78
CA LEU A 464 -15.12 17.44 -15.82
C LEU A 464 -14.41 16.10 -15.64
N ASP A 465 -14.72 15.41 -14.58
CA ASP A 465 -14.21 14.07 -14.27
C ASP A 465 -15.38 13.11 -14.27
N GLY A 466 -15.28 12.02 -15.02
CA GLY A 466 -16.30 11.00 -15.09
C GLY A 466 -15.69 9.61 -15.03
N SER A 467 -16.35 8.68 -14.34
CA SER A 467 -15.99 7.27 -14.37
C SER A 467 -17.21 6.38 -14.39
N ALA A 468 -17.11 5.30 -15.16
CA ALA A 468 -18.05 4.19 -15.21
C ALA A 468 -17.29 2.91 -14.90
N ASN A 469 -17.81 2.13 -13.97
CA ASN A 469 -17.30 0.81 -13.64
C ASN A 469 -18.47 -0.18 -13.73
N TYR A 470 -18.32 -1.24 -14.50
CA TYR A 470 -19.25 -2.34 -14.61
C TYR A 470 -18.56 -3.63 -14.16
N SER A 471 -19.21 -4.39 -13.31
CA SER A 471 -18.74 -5.69 -12.86
C SER A 471 -19.86 -6.70 -13.00
N ASP A 472 -19.53 -7.86 -13.51
CA ASP A 472 -20.41 -8.99 -13.64
C ASP A 472 -19.70 -10.24 -13.13
N ARG A 473 -20.41 -11.06 -12.38
CA ARG A 473 -19.87 -12.27 -11.75
C ARG A 473 -20.90 -13.37 -11.78
N THR A 474 -20.47 -14.57 -12.09
CA THR A 474 -21.21 -15.81 -11.88
C THR A 474 -20.52 -16.64 -10.81
N ASP A 475 -21.30 -17.25 -9.95
CA ASP A 475 -20.83 -18.13 -8.87
C ASP A 475 -21.77 -19.35 -8.86
N ASP A 476 -21.30 -20.49 -9.36
CA ASP A 476 -22.01 -21.78 -9.32
C ASP A 476 -21.23 -22.68 -8.37
N ALA A 477 -21.78 -22.90 -7.21
CA ALA A 477 -21.14 -23.65 -6.14
C ALA A 477 -22.00 -24.87 -5.77
N TYR A 478 -21.34 -26.01 -5.77
CA TYR A 478 -21.87 -27.23 -5.16
C TYR A 478 -21.20 -27.41 -3.81
N SER A 479 -21.99 -27.61 -2.78
CA SER A 479 -21.46 -27.88 -1.44
C SER A 479 -22.22 -28.99 -0.77
N TYR A 480 -21.51 -29.72 0.08
CA TYR A 480 -22.14 -30.63 1.00
C TYR A 480 -21.69 -30.31 2.42
N SER A 481 -22.62 -30.32 3.34
CA SER A 481 -22.36 -30.07 4.76
C SER A 481 -22.97 -31.16 5.58
N ASN A 482 -22.18 -31.78 6.44
CA ASN A 482 -22.59 -32.78 7.36
C ASN A 482 -22.30 -32.32 8.79
N ILE A 483 -23.32 -32.23 9.61
CA ILE A 483 -23.25 -31.65 10.94
C ILE A 483 -23.77 -32.63 11.97
N LEU A 484 -22.99 -32.84 13.01
CA LEU A 484 -23.39 -33.51 14.24
C LEU A 484 -23.36 -32.48 15.36
N SER A 485 -24.50 -32.20 15.98
CA SER A 485 -24.64 -31.15 16.99
C SER A 485 -25.03 -31.69 18.35
N SER A 486 -24.61 -30.99 19.40
CA SER A 486 -25.05 -31.19 20.78
C SER A 486 -24.78 -32.58 21.38
N VAL A 487 -23.57 -33.10 21.15
CA VAL A 487 -23.11 -34.38 21.71
C VAL A 487 -22.36 -34.11 23.01
N GLU A 488 -22.70 -34.85 24.08
CA GLU A 488 -22.05 -34.69 25.38
C GLU A 488 -20.61 -35.23 25.40
N GLU A 489 -20.34 -36.29 24.66
CA GLU A 489 -19.04 -36.92 24.56
C GLU A 489 -18.39 -36.65 23.23
N ARG A 490 -17.05 -36.52 23.22
CA ARG A 490 -16.27 -36.40 22.01
C ARG A 490 -16.36 -37.70 21.21
N PRO A 491 -16.87 -37.69 19.94
CA PRO A 491 -16.88 -38.90 19.11
C PRO A 491 -15.48 -39.45 18.89
N GLU A 492 -15.35 -40.76 18.80
CA GLU A 492 -14.13 -41.40 18.40
C GLU A 492 -13.81 -41.06 16.94
N VAL A 493 -12.65 -40.52 16.74
CA VAL A 493 -12.08 -40.21 15.40
C VAL A 493 -11.09 -41.32 15.07
N ASP A 494 -11.21 -41.89 13.88
CA ASP A 494 -10.18 -42.79 13.35
C ASP A 494 -8.80 -42.12 13.39
N PRO A 495 -7.83 -42.61 14.14
CA PRO A 495 -6.53 -41.99 14.28
C PRO A 495 -5.71 -41.96 12.98
N GLU A 496 -6.01 -42.83 12.01
CA GLU A 496 -5.29 -42.88 10.72
C GLU A 496 -5.91 -41.99 9.67
N THR A 497 -7.24 -41.91 9.58
CA THR A 497 -7.94 -41.12 8.55
C THR A 497 -8.38 -39.75 9.06
N GLY A 498 -8.53 -39.59 10.38
CA GLY A 498 -9.10 -38.38 10.97
C GLY A 498 -10.63 -38.31 10.76
N GLU A 499 -11.24 -39.39 10.26
CA GLU A 499 -12.66 -39.50 9.99
C GLU A 499 -13.41 -40.06 11.21
N TRP A 500 -14.60 -39.55 11.43
CA TRP A 500 -15.54 -40.12 12.40
C TRP A 500 -16.54 -41.02 11.70
N ASN A 501 -17.17 -41.85 12.47
CA ASN A 501 -18.14 -42.80 11.93
C ASN A 501 -19.33 -42.05 11.29
N PRO A 502 -19.58 -42.20 9.99
CA PRO A 502 -20.63 -41.48 9.28
C PRO A 502 -22.08 -41.82 9.77
N ASP A 503 -22.27 -42.93 10.47
CA ASP A 503 -23.58 -43.32 10.98
C ASP A 503 -24.10 -42.43 12.11
N ASN A 504 -23.25 -41.53 12.64
CA ASN A 504 -23.62 -40.62 13.73
C ASN A 504 -24.03 -39.22 13.26
N TYR A 505 -24.14 -38.96 11.96
CA TYR A 505 -24.50 -37.66 11.41
C TYR A 505 -25.98 -37.34 11.61
N LEU A 506 -26.26 -36.15 12.18
CA LEU A 506 -27.64 -35.71 12.44
C LEU A 506 -28.24 -34.87 11.31
N GLN A 507 -27.43 -34.24 10.48
CA GLN A 507 -27.90 -33.43 9.35
C GLN A 507 -26.91 -33.49 8.18
N LEU A 508 -27.30 -34.24 7.16
CA LEU A 508 -26.65 -34.24 5.87
C LEU A 508 -27.39 -33.30 4.94
N ARG A 509 -26.67 -32.36 4.35
CA ARG A 509 -27.27 -31.38 3.47
C ARG A 509 -26.42 -31.18 2.24
N TYR A 510 -26.99 -31.39 1.10
CA TYR A 510 -26.43 -31.06 -0.21
C TYR A 510 -26.99 -29.72 -0.68
N LEU A 511 -26.13 -28.82 -1.16
CA LEU A 511 -26.51 -27.51 -1.62
C LEU A 511 -25.92 -27.26 -3.00
N ARG A 512 -26.70 -26.63 -3.86
CA ARG A 512 -26.21 -26.00 -5.06
C ARG A 512 -26.66 -24.55 -5.07
N ASP A 513 -25.67 -23.64 -5.09
CA ASP A 513 -25.89 -22.22 -5.14
C ASP A 513 -25.54 -21.69 -6.55
N ASP A 514 -26.51 -21.09 -7.23
CA ASP A 514 -26.32 -20.29 -8.44
C ASP A 514 -26.51 -18.82 -8.03
N ALA A 515 -25.43 -18.04 -8.04
CA ALA A 515 -25.43 -16.69 -7.49
C ALA A 515 -24.81 -15.64 -8.43
N PRO A 516 -25.44 -15.40 -9.61
CA PRO A 516 -25.00 -14.31 -10.46
C PRO A 516 -25.17 -12.96 -9.78
N SER A 517 -24.22 -12.07 -10.03
CA SER A 517 -24.30 -10.70 -9.53
C SER A 517 -23.76 -9.71 -10.56
N SER A 518 -24.45 -8.59 -10.70
CA SER A 518 -23.99 -7.50 -11.53
C SER A 518 -23.95 -6.19 -10.74
N SER A 519 -23.04 -5.32 -11.08
CA SER A 519 -22.99 -3.99 -10.49
C SER A 519 -22.45 -2.96 -11.46
N TYR A 520 -22.95 -1.74 -11.38
CA TYR A 520 -22.34 -0.61 -12.05
C TYR A 520 -22.26 0.58 -11.14
N ARG A 521 -21.13 1.28 -11.26
CA ARG A 521 -20.86 2.50 -10.51
C ARG A 521 -20.55 3.62 -11.47
N LEU A 522 -21.36 4.68 -11.40
CA LEU A 522 -21.16 5.90 -12.17
C LEU A 522 -20.74 7.02 -11.23
N ARG A 523 -19.74 7.79 -11.62
CA ARG A 523 -19.32 9.00 -10.94
C ARG A 523 -19.17 10.12 -11.96
N ALA A 524 -19.60 11.32 -11.61
CA ALA A 524 -19.36 12.51 -12.40
C ALA A 524 -19.11 13.69 -11.46
N ASN A 525 -17.94 14.32 -11.63
CA ASN A 525 -17.55 15.47 -10.84
C ASN A 525 -17.36 16.67 -11.76
N PHE A 526 -17.93 17.78 -11.37
CA PHE A 526 -17.73 19.09 -12.01
C PHE A 526 -17.03 20.01 -11.04
N THR A 527 -15.95 20.63 -11.47
CA THR A 527 -15.23 21.64 -10.67
C THR A 527 -15.00 22.89 -11.53
N TYR A 528 -15.51 24.02 -11.06
CA TYR A 528 -15.18 25.34 -11.58
C TYR A 528 -14.27 26.06 -10.59
N THR A 529 -13.18 26.66 -11.06
CA THR A 529 -12.29 27.45 -10.22
C THR A 529 -12.21 28.90 -10.70
N GLU A 530 -12.28 29.84 -9.78
CA GLU A 530 -12.14 31.27 -10.02
C GLU A 530 -10.99 31.86 -9.18
N PRO A 531 -9.95 32.43 -9.78
CA PRO A 531 -8.90 33.13 -9.05
C PRO A 531 -9.41 34.48 -8.53
N ILE A 532 -9.40 34.65 -7.19
CA ILE A 532 -9.76 35.90 -6.53
C ILE A 532 -8.55 36.83 -6.50
N SER A 533 -7.37 36.27 -6.18
CA SER A 533 -6.11 36.98 -6.12
C SER A 533 -4.97 36.13 -6.69
N LYS A 534 -3.75 36.67 -6.69
CA LYS A 534 -2.54 35.91 -7.11
C LYS A 534 -2.25 34.70 -6.23
N ILE A 535 -2.78 34.64 -5.01
CA ILE A 535 -2.51 33.61 -4.01
C ILE A 535 -3.76 32.86 -3.57
N SER A 536 -4.96 33.27 -4.02
CA SER A 536 -6.21 32.65 -3.58
C SER A 536 -7.17 32.35 -4.73
N GLN A 537 -7.86 31.22 -4.61
CA GLN A 537 -8.87 30.73 -5.54
C GLN A 537 -10.11 30.27 -4.78
N LEU A 538 -11.28 30.49 -5.37
CA LEU A 538 -12.53 29.81 -4.99
C LEU A 538 -12.84 28.71 -5.97
N SER A 539 -13.56 27.70 -5.53
CA SER A 539 -14.16 26.69 -6.40
C SER A 539 -15.61 26.45 -6.06
N LEU A 540 -16.36 26.05 -7.06
CA LEU A 540 -17.67 25.42 -6.90
C LEU A 540 -17.56 23.99 -7.43
N GLN A 541 -17.97 23.04 -6.61
CA GLN A 541 -17.84 21.62 -6.93
C GLN A 541 -19.21 20.96 -6.81
N TYR A 542 -19.51 20.11 -7.77
CA TYR A 542 -20.66 19.21 -7.74
C TYR A 542 -20.17 17.80 -8.01
N ARG A 543 -20.60 16.84 -7.18
CA ARG A 543 -20.25 15.42 -7.25
C ARG A 543 -21.53 14.61 -7.33
N PHE A 544 -21.57 13.75 -8.31
CA PHE A 544 -22.63 12.76 -8.51
C PHE A 544 -22.01 11.36 -8.42
N LYS A 545 -22.68 10.47 -7.69
CA LYS A 545 -22.33 9.07 -7.58
C LYS A 545 -23.60 8.24 -7.65
N TYR A 546 -23.57 7.18 -8.46
CA TYR A 546 -24.63 6.18 -8.51
C TYR A 546 -23.99 4.81 -8.44
N ASP A 547 -24.31 4.06 -7.38
CA ASP A 547 -23.88 2.69 -7.17
C ASP A 547 -25.11 1.80 -7.30
N PHE A 548 -25.13 0.94 -8.31
CA PHE A 548 -26.16 -0.10 -8.49
C PHE A 548 -25.55 -1.46 -8.30
N GLN A 549 -26.27 -2.32 -7.61
CA GLN A 549 -25.90 -3.72 -7.40
C GLN A 549 -27.16 -4.57 -7.49
N GLU A 550 -27.03 -5.67 -8.23
CA GLU A 550 -28.01 -6.73 -8.33
C GLU A 550 -27.33 -8.04 -7.97
N ARG A 551 -28.01 -8.88 -7.20
CA ARG A 551 -27.61 -10.23 -6.89
C ARG A 551 -28.84 -11.12 -6.92
N ASP A 552 -28.69 -12.28 -7.56
CA ASP A 552 -29.74 -13.29 -7.66
C ASP A 552 -29.19 -14.64 -7.18
N LYS A 553 -29.14 -14.82 -5.84
CA LYS A 553 -28.73 -16.11 -5.25
C LYS A 553 -29.91 -17.04 -5.21
N ARG A 554 -29.81 -18.15 -5.94
CA ARG A 554 -30.77 -19.27 -5.94
C ARG A 554 -30.09 -20.49 -5.35
N SER A 555 -30.62 -20.96 -4.24
CA SER A 555 -30.10 -22.14 -3.54
C SER A 555 -31.07 -23.30 -3.74
N TYR A 556 -30.50 -24.45 -4.00
CA TYR A 556 -31.21 -25.71 -4.09
C TYR A 556 -30.64 -26.62 -3.02
N ALA A 557 -31.52 -27.26 -2.21
CA ALA A 557 -31.12 -28.09 -1.11
C ALA A 557 -31.77 -29.48 -1.18
N GLY A 558 -31.10 -30.50 -0.64
CA GLY A 558 -31.58 -31.84 -0.58
C GLY A 558 -30.74 -32.73 0.35
N GLU A 559 -31.28 -33.90 0.68
CA GLU A 559 -30.57 -34.97 1.40
C GLU A 559 -29.78 -35.87 0.46
N ASP A 560 -29.93 -35.68 -0.86
CA ASP A 560 -29.31 -36.44 -1.94
C ASP A 560 -28.85 -35.50 -3.04
N GLU A 561 -27.66 -35.69 -3.54
CA GLU A 561 -27.03 -34.92 -4.59
C GLU A 561 -27.86 -34.80 -5.90
N THR A 562 -28.64 -35.86 -6.18
CA THR A 562 -29.44 -35.95 -7.43
C THR A 562 -30.83 -35.32 -7.32
N ASN A 563 -31.32 -35.06 -6.12
CA ASN A 563 -32.69 -34.59 -5.83
C ASN A 563 -32.72 -33.26 -5.08
N LEU A 564 -31.99 -32.27 -5.63
CA LEU A 564 -31.98 -30.92 -5.06
C LEU A 564 -33.23 -30.15 -5.46
N THR A 565 -33.93 -29.59 -4.49
CA THR A 565 -35.11 -28.73 -4.69
C THR A 565 -34.82 -27.29 -4.32
N PHE A 566 -35.49 -26.38 -5.00
CA PHE A 566 -35.33 -24.97 -4.71
C PHE A 566 -35.70 -24.67 -3.25
N ASP A 567 -34.78 -24.08 -2.53
CA ASP A 567 -34.93 -23.63 -1.14
C ASP A 567 -35.03 -22.11 -1.06
N ARG A 568 -36.21 -21.64 -0.72
CA ARG A 568 -36.52 -20.21 -0.65
C ARG A 568 -35.77 -19.50 0.49
N ASP A 569 -35.58 -20.16 1.62
CA ASP A 569 -35.01 -19.55 2.81
C ASP A 569 -33.50 -19.37 2.72
N LEU A 570 -32.86 -20.17 1.87
CA LEU A 570 -31.45 -20.06 1.53
C LEU A 570 -31.19 -19.13 0.33
N SER A 571 -32.26 -18.79 -0.39
CA SER A 571 -32.18 -17.96 -1.60
C SER A 571 -32.38 -16.49 -1.25
N ASN A 572 -31.59 -15.60 -1.81
CA ASN A 572 -31.73 -14.17 -1.61
C ASN A 572 -31.44 -13.43 -2.92
N SER A 573 -32.41 -12.68 -3.39
CA SER A 573 -32.31 -11.89 -4.60
C SER A 573 -32.66 -10.44 -4.29
N TYR A 574 -31.80 -9.51 -4.70
CA TYR A 574 -32.02 -8.10 -4.45
C TYR A 574 -31.43 -7.19 -5.55
N GLU A 575 -32.07 -6.03 -5.70
CA GLU A 575 -31.57 -4.90 -6.45
C GLU A 575 -31.37 -3.73 -5.51
N SER A 576 -30.25 -3.02 -5.61
CA SER A 576 -29.92 -1.87 -4.77
C SER A 576 -29.32 -0.75 -5.58
N GLY A 577 -29.89 0.45 -5.49
CA GLY A 577 -29.36 1.65 -6.12
C GLY A 577 -29.13 2.76 -5.11
N TYR A 578 -27.87 3.16 -4.90
CA TYR A 578 -27.52 4.35 -4.14
C TYR A 578 -27.21 5.51 -5.07
N GLN A 579 -27.98 6.59 -4.96
CA GLN A 579 -27.74 7.84 -5.66
C GLN A 579 -27.27 8.90 -4.66
N THR A 580 -26.10 9.49 -4.91
CA THR A 580 -25.52 10.50 -4.02
C THR A 580 -25.22 11.76 -4.81
N HIS A 581 -25.70 12.90 -4.31
CA HIS A 581 -25.41 14.23 -4.80
C HIS A 581 -24.66 15.01 -3.71
N ALA A 582 -23.56 15.65 -4.07
CA ALA A 582 -22.84 16.52 -3.16
C ALA A 582 -22.47 17.82 -3.88
N VAL A 583 -22.75 18.96 -3.24
CA VAL A 583 -22.43 20.28 -3.77
C VAL A 583 -21.78 21.12 -2.70
N GLY A 584 -20.77 21.89 -3.08
CA GLY A 584 -20.14 22.75 -2.10
C GLY A 584 -19.08 23.69 -2.66
N PRO A 585 -18.77 24.75 -1.90
CA PRO A 585 -17.67 25.65 -2.16
C PRO A 585 -16.33 25.04 -1.72
N GLY A 586 -15.28 25.47 -2.39
CA GLY A 586 -13.91 25.24 -1.99
C GLY A 586 -13.09 26.52 -2.02
N PHE A 587 -12.09 26.59 -1.16
CA PHE A 587 -11.15 27.70 -1.07
C PHE A 587 -9.73 27.19 -1.06
N ARG A 588 -8.85 27.82 -1.83
CA ARG A 588 -7.42 27.56 -1.84
C ARG A 588 -6.63 28.83 -1.57
N LEU A 589 -5.69 28.73 -0.66
CA LEU A 589 -4.68 29.76 -0.40
C LEU A 589 -3.29 29.16 -0.62
N ALA A 590 -2.51 29.76 -1.55
CA ALA A 590 -1.13 29.33 -1.81
C ALA A 590 -0.20 30.55 -1.74
N LYS A 591 0.64 30.60 -0.72
CA LYS A 591 1.61 31.66 -0.53
C LYS A 591 3.02 31.07 -0.43
N GLU A 592 3.91 31.48 -1.32
CA GLU A 592 5.28 30.96 -1.42
C GLU A 592 5.31 29.43 -1.58
N ARG A 593 5.67 28.70 -0.52
CA ARG A 593 5.77 27.23 -0.48
C ARG A 593 4.66 26.59 0.31
N ASN A 594 3.75 27.39 0.86
CA ASN A 594 2.67 26.91 1.73
C ASN A 594 1.35 26.92 0.98
N THR A 595 0.55 25.90 1.20
CA THR A 595 -0.77 25.75 0.56
C THR A 595 -1.78 25.29 1.61
N VAL A 596 -2.96 25.88 1.58
CA VAL A 596 -4.14 25.45 2.34
C VAL A 596 -5.29 25.31 1.37
N VAL A 597 -6.00 24.20 1.42
CA VAL A 597 -7.22 23.92 0.66
C VAL A 597 -8.32 23.51 1.63
N ALA A 598 -9.49 24.08 1.50
CA ALA A 598 -10.67 23.75 2.30
C ALA A 598 -11.89 23.59 1.38
N ASN A 599 -12.56 22.46 1.50
CA ASN A 599 -13.79 22.15 0.78
C ASN A 599 -14.85 21.72 1.79
N VAL A 600 -16.09 22.17 1.62
CA VAL A 600 -17.25 21.75 2.43
C VAL A 600 -18.38 21.40 1.48
N TYR A 601 -19.02 20.25 1.70
CA TYR A 601 -20.09 19.76 0.83
C TYR A 601 -21.33 19.45 1.64
N TYR A 602 -22.48 19.89 1.14
CA TYR A 602 -23.74 19.29 1.49
C TYR A 602 -23.97 18.07 0.60
N GLN A 603 -24.23 16.93 1.21
CA GLN A 603 -24.40 15.64 0.56
C GLN A 603 -25.77 15.06 0.91
N ARG A 604 -26.50 14.63 -0.11
CA ARG A 604 -27.71 13.85 0.00
C ARG A 604 -27.52 12.51 -0.69
N SER A 605 -27.72 11.43 0.07
CA SER A 605 -27.68 10.03 -0.43
C SER A 605 -29.07 9.45 -0.36
N MET A 606 -29.49 8.77 -1.41
CA MET A 606 -30.80 8.12 -1.51
C MET A 606 -30.59 6.65 -1.92
N LEU A 607 -31.15 5.74 -1.13
CA LEU A 607 -31.23 4.32 -1.42
C LEU A 607 -32.63 4.03 -2.00
N ASP A 608 -32.67 3.32 -3.12
CA ASP A 608 -33.85 2.63 -3.63
C ASP A 608 -33.47 1.15 -3.80
N GLY A 609 -34.01 0.31 -2.97
CA GLY A 609 -33.75 -1.13 -2.91
C GLY A 609 -35.02 -1.94 -3.07
N LYS A 610 -34.90 -3.11 -3.68
CA LYS A 610 -35.98 -4.07 -3.87
C LYS A 610 -35.49 -5.47 -3.58
N VAL A 611 -36.19 -6.21 -2.77
CA VAL A 611 -36.01 -7.65 -2.56
C VAL A 611 -36.95 -8.42 -3.47
N VAL A 612 -36.42 -9.39 -4.22
CA VAL A 612 -37.21 -10.11 -5.27
C VAL A 612 -37.73 -11.46 -4.76
N HIS A 613 -37.10 -12.10 -3.79
CA HIS A 613 -37.54 -13.35 -3.20
C HIS A 613 -38.08 -13.11 -1.78
N GLY A 614 -39.36 -13.32 -1.59
CA GLY A 614 -40.11 -13.02 -0.37
C GLY A 614 -41.28 -12.07 -0.65
N GLU A 615 -41.91 -11.55 0.40
CA GLU A 615 -42.79 -10.40 0.26
C GLU A 615 -41.92 -9.27 -0.27
N SER A 616 -42.32 -8.69 -1.40
CA SER A 616 -41.55 -7.68 -2.14
C SER A 616 -41.47 -6.41 -1.33
N ASP A 617 -40.46 -6.29 -0.47
CA ASP A 617 -40.22 -5.09 0.31
C ASP A 617 -39.35 -4.10 -0.47
N LYS A 618 -39.88 -2.88 -0.64
CA LYS A 618 -39.13 -1.75 -1.15
C LYS A 618 -38.48 -1.03 0.02
N ILE A 619 -37.14 -1.03 0.03
CA ILE A 619 -36.35 -0.30 1.02
C ILE A 619 -35.99 1.06 0.45
N ARG A 620 -36.46 2.15 1.07
CA ARG A 620 -36.12 3.51 0.65
C ARG A 620 -35.63 4.31 1.82
N HIS A 621 -34.41 4.78 1.74
CA HIS A 621 -33.80 5.66 2.74
C HIS A 621 -33.19 6.87 2.08
N GLY A 622 -33.23 8.01 2.80
CA GLY A 622 -32.58 9.24 2.40
C GLY A 622 -31.76 9.80 3.56
N TYR A 623 -30.49 10.12 3.29
CA TYR A 623 -29.54 10.59 4.28
C TYR A 623 -28.97 11.94 3.86
N ASP A 624 -28.96 12.90 4.77
CA ASP A 624 -28.41 14.24 4.58
C ASP A 624 -27.19 14.42 5.48
N ASN A 625 -26.05 14.80 4.89
CA ASN A 625 -24.80 14.95 5.63
C ASN A 625 -24.02 16.18 5.15
N VAL A 626 -23.16 16.71 6.00
CA VAL A 626 -22.18 17.73 5.64
C VAL A 626 -20.80 17.11 5.73
N THR A 627 -20.13 16.97 4.59
CA THR A 627 -18.75 16.44 4.55
C THR A 627 -17.76 17.57 4.29
N TYR A 628 -16.54 17.41 4.79
CA TYR A 628 -15.49 18.42 4.66
C TYR A 628 -14.13 17.80 4.34
N PHE A 629 -13.30 18.62 3.71
CA PHE A 629 -11.91 18.30 3.44
C PHE A 629 -11.05 19.54 3.66
N LEU A 630 -10.04 19.43 4.51
CA LEU A 630 -9.02 20.44 4.76
C LEU A 630 -7.65 19.85 4.55
N MET A 631 -6.85 20.46 3.68
CA MET A 631 -5.44 20.13 3.47
C MET A 631 -4.59 21.35 3.77
N GLY A 632 -3.53 21.14 4.54
CA GLY A 632 -2.49 22.13 4.81
C GLY A 632 -1.12 21.57 4.47
N GLN A 633 -0.35 22.28 3.66
CA GLN A 633 1.06 21.99 3.40
C GLN A 633 1.90 23.17 3.84
N PHE A 634 2.79 22.95 4.80
CA PHE A 634 3.65 23.95 5.41
C PHE A 634 5.11 23.54 5.25
N ASN A 635 5.85 24.29 4.44
CA ASN A 635 7.28 24.09 4.24
C ASN A 635 8.04 25.18 5.03
N PHE A 636 8.43 24.85 6.27
CA PHE A 636 9.09 25.80 7.19
C PHE A 636 10.44 26.25 6.65
N ASN A 637 11.17 25.32 6.02
CA ASN A 637 12.43 25.57 5.31
C ASN A 637 12.67 24.46 4.25
N ARG A 638 13.89 24.36 3.72
CA ARG A 638 14.24 23.33 2.72
C ARG A 638 14.35 21.91 3.29
N GLU A 639 14.46 21.78 4.59
CA GLU A 639 14.65 20.51 5.30
C GLU A 639 13.42 20.07 6.08
N ASN A 640 12.47 20.97 6.34
CA ASN A 640 11.33 20.72 7.23
C ASN A 640 10.00 21.01 6.55
N SER A 641 9.14 20.04 6.50
CA SER A 641 7.77 20.18 6.00
C SER A 641 6.76 19.48 6.90
N LEU A 642 5.56 20.03 6.99
CA LEU A 642 4.40 19.43 7.63
C LEU A 642 3.25 19.43 6.64
N ARG A 643 2.62 18.27 6.46
CA ARG A 643 1.38 18.11 5.71
C ARG A 643 0.28 17.62 6.63
N MET A 644 -0.88 18.21 6.50
CA MET A 644 -2.06 17.92 7.32
C MET A 644 -3.26 17.69 6.40
N PHE A 645 -4.02 16.64 6.72
CA PHE A 645 -5.32 16.36 6.11
C PHE A 645 -6.34 16.15 7.21
N ILE A 646 -7.46 16.81 7.09
CA ILE A 646 -8.64 16.59 7.94
C ILE A 646 -9.82 16.42 7.01
N SER A 647 -10.50 15.30 7.08
CA SER A 647 -11.62 15.00 6.19
C SER A 647 -12.71 14.23 6.89
N SER A 648 -13.90 14.29 6.31
CA SER A 648 -14.99 13.42 6.68
C SER A 648 -15.64 12.79 5.46
N TYR A 649 -16.20 11.60 5.65
CA TYR A 649 -16.97 10.88 4.65
C TYR A 649 -17.99 9.96 5.32
N THR A 650 -19.01 9.57 4.58
CA THR A 650 -20.04 8.65 5.05
C THR A 650 -19.92 7.29 4.34
N ASP A 651 -20.10 6.22 5.10
CA ASP A 651 -20.27 4.88 4.58
C ASP A 651 -21.71 4.46 4.76
N ASN A 652 -22.43 4.32 3.64
CA ASN A 652 -23.83 3.93 3.66
C ASN A 652 -23.95 2.43 3.96
N PRO A 653 -24.99 2.00 4.72
CA PRO A 653 -25.22 0.58 4.96
C PRO A 653 -25.48 -0.17 3.65
N GLU A 654 -24.97 -1.38 3.55
CA GLU A 654 -25.30 -2.28 2.44
C GLU A 654 -26.75 -2.73 2.53
N ILE A 655 -27.40 -3.02 1.39
CA ILE A 655 -28.81 -3.45 1.37
C ILE A 655 -29.03 -4.72 2.19
N THR A 656 -28.08 -5.65 2.17
CA THR A 656 -28.13 -6.89 2.96
C THR A 656 -28.14 -6.63 4.47
N SER A 657 -27.48 -5.56 4.92
CA SER A 657 -27.50 -5.11 6.31
C SER A 657 -28.82 -4.42 6.69
N LEU A 658 -29.57 -3.93 5.72
CA LEU A 658 -30.87 -3.27 5.92
C LEU A 658 -32.06 -4.21 5.74
N GLN A 659 -31.85 -5.38 5.13
CA GLN A 659 -32.91 -6.38 4.93
C GLN A 659 -33.16 -7.16 6.22
N ASN A 660 -34.40 -7.15 6.71
CA ASN A 660 -34.78 -8.03 7.83
C ASN A 660 -35.07 -9.47 7.34
N VAL A 661 -34.09 -10.04 6.66
CA VAL A 661 -34.11 -11.41 6.12
C VAL A 661 -32.96 -12.19 6.75
N PRO A 662 -33.24 -13.24 7.53
CA PRO A 662 -32.18 -14.03 8.16
C PRO A 662 -31.40 -14.81 7.11
N ASP A 663 -30.07 -14.74 7.19
CA ASP A 663 -29.17 -15.64 6.47
C ASP A 663 -28.96 -16.89 7.32
N VAL A 664 -29.55 -18.00 6.87
CA VAL A 664 -29.52 -19.31 7.51
C VAL A 664 -28.65 -20.31 6.75
N SER A 665 -27.77 -19.82 5.85
CA SER A 665 -26.83 -20.66 5.09
C SER A 665 -25.87 -21.41 6.02
N ASP A 666 -25.49 -20.80 7.14
CA ASP A 666 -24.87 -21.45 8.27
C ASP A 666 -25.90 -21.60 9.41
N ALA A 667 -26.43 -22.78 9.59
CA ALA A 667 -27.45 -23.04 10.60
C ALA A 667 -26.97 -22.81 12.05
N GLN A 668 -25.66 -22.77 12.28
CA GLN A 668 -25.06 -22.50 13.58
C GLN A 668 -24.83 -21.01 13.84
N ASN A 669 -24.71 -20.22 12.80
CA ASN A 669 -24.37 -18.78 12.87
C ASN A 669 -25.34 -17.97 12.02
N ILE A 670 -26.52 -17.71 12.53
CA ILE A 670 -27.55 -16.97 11.82
C ILE A 670 -27.28 -15.47 11.92
N THR A 671 -27.33 -14.78 10.79
CA THR A 671 -27.25 -13.33 10.73
C THR A 671 -28.53 -12.72 10.18
N ASN A 672 -28.93 -11.54 10.67
CA ASN A 672 -30.10 -10.84 10.18
C ASN A 672 -29.78 -9.35 9.99
N GLY A 673 -30.45 -8.69 9.07
CA GLY A 673 -30.23 -7.26 8.87
C GLY A 673 -31.02 -6.38 9.84
N ASN A 674 -30.79 -5.09 9.75
CA ASN A 674 -31.45 -4.05 10.57
C ASN A 674 -31.88 -2.88 9.68
N PRO A 675 -33.20 -2.72 9.41
CA PRO A 675 -33.71 -1.64 8.59
C PRO A 675 -33.44 -0.23 9.12
N ASP A 676 -33.20 -0.09 10.43
CA ASP A 676 -33.02 1.20 11.10
C ASP A 676 -31.58 1.72 11.10
N LEU A 677 -30.66 1.09 10.32
CA LEU A 677 -29.27 1.52 10.27
C LEU A 677 -29.08 2.89 9.60
N ASN A 678 -28.32 3.72 10.26
CA ASN A 678 -27.80 4.97 9.73
C ASN A 678 -26.44 4.76 9.04
N PRO A 679 -26.04 5.64 8.10
CA PRO A 679 -24.69 5.67 7.58
C PRO A 679 -23.67 5.96 8.68
N SER A 680 -22.57 5.23 8.68
CA SER A 680 -21.43 5.55 9.52
C SER A 680 -20.77 6.84 9.06
N TYR A 681 -20.55 7.78 9.96
CA TYR A 681 -19.92 9.06 9.67
C TYR A 681 -18.47 9.09 10.19
N ASN A 682 -17.54 9.08 9.26
CA ASN A 682 -16.12 8.93 9.53
C ASN A 682 -15.41 10.28 9.53
N HIS A 683 -14.59 10.52 10.54
CA HIS A 683 -13.69 11.67 10.67
C HIS A 683 -12.25 11.17 10.59
N ARG A 684 -11.45 11.74 9.70
CA ARG A 684 -10.06 11.35 9.51
C ARG A 684 -9.14 12.55 9.69
N VAL A 685 -8.12 12.38 10.50
CA VAL A 685 -6.99 13.32 10.62
C VAL A 685 -5.72 12.59 10.23
N ARG A 686 -4.91 13.22 9.38
CA ARG A 686 -3.58 12.72 9.02
C ARG A 686 -2.60 13.87 9.11
N LEU A 687 -1.51 13.67 9.85
CA LEU A 687 -0.39 14.58 9.95
C LEU A 687 0.87 13.85 9.48
N HIS A 688 1.66 14.51 8.67
CA HIS A 688 2.91 13.98 8.16
C HIS A 688 3.99 15.06 8.23
N TYR A 689 4.98 14.85 9.09
CA TYR A 689 6.13 15.74 9.26
C TYR A 689 7.39 15.06 8.75
N VAL A 690 8.16 15.77 7.94
CA VAL A 690 9.45 15.31 7.42
C VAL A 690 10.52 16.34 7.76
N ASN A 691 11.64 15.87 8.33
CA ASN A 691 12.88 16.59 8.44
C ASN A 691 13.98 15.82 7.68
N SER A 692 14.50 16.39 6.61
CA SER A 692 15.57 15.80 5.81
C SER A 692 16.82 16.67 5.84
N ASN A 693 17.77 16.33 6.70
CA ASN A 693 19.07 17.01 6.76
C ASN A 693 19.99 16.46 5.67
N VAL A 694 20.02 17.16 4.55
CA VAL A 694 20.72 16.77 3.32
C VAL A 694 22.23 16.63 3.56
N THR A 695 22.81 17.53 4.33
CA THR A 695 24.26 17.59 4.59
C THR A 695 24.74 16.40 5.44
N LYS A 696 23.97 16.03 6.47
CA LYS A 696 24.28 14.91 7.36
C LYS A 696 23.74 13.59 6.86
N GLY A 697 22.93 13.59 5.77
CA GLY A 697 22.26 12.39 5.23
C GLY A 697 21.30 11.75 6.21
N ARG A 698 20.65 12.54 7.06
CA ARG A 698 19.70 12.07 8.08
C ARG A 698 18.29 12.44 7.68
N THR A 699 17.38 11.52 7.86
CA THR A 699 15.95 11.75 7.57
C THR A 699 15.16 11.32 8.79
N PHE A 700 14.33 12.22 9.31
CA PHE A 700 13.35 11.96 10.35
C PHE A 700 11.96 12.17 9.77
N MET A 701 11.05 11.24 10.03
CA MET A 701 9.65 11.32 9.64
C MET A 701 8.77 10.99 10.83
N TRP A 702 7.69 11.74 10.94
CA TRP A 702 6.63 11.46 11.90
C TRP A 702 5.29 11.50 11.17
N MET A 703 4.52 10.45 11.37
CA MET A 703 3.16 10.32 10.86
C MET A 703 2.21 10.08 12.02
N PHE A 704 1.08 10.77 11.98
CA PHE A 704 -0.05 10.53 12.88
C PHE A 704 -1.32 10.39 12.06
N MET A 705 -2.10 9.37 12.36
CA MET A 705 -3.42 9.13 11.76
C MET A 705 -4.43 8.87 12.87
N MET A 706 -5.62 9.45 12.70
CA MET A 706 -6.78 9.23 13.55
C MET A 706 -7.99 8.99 12.65
N ASN A 707 -8.71 7.94 12.92
CA ASN A 707 -10.06 7.71 12.39
C ASN A 707 -11.00 7.61 13.60
N ALA A 708 -12.07 8.39 13.56
CA ALA A 708 -13.16 8.32 14.54
C ALA A 708 -14.47 8.16 13.76
N THR A 709 -15.32 7.24 14.18
CA THR A 709 -16.58 6.96 13.50
C THR A 709 -17.75 7.17 14.46
N GLN A 710 -18.68 8.02 14.04
CA GLN A 710 -20.01 8.15 14.62
C GLN A 710 -20.96 7.18 13.90
N ASP A 711 -21.98 6.68 14.60
CA ASP A 711 -22.89 5.67 14.06
C ASP A 711 -22.14 4.50 13.44
N TYR A 712 -21.08 4.02 14.11
CA TYR A 712 -20.30 2.88 13.63
C TYR A 712 -21.21 1.67 13.46
N ASN A 713 -21.17 1.04 12.30
CA ASN A 713 -21.91 -0.20 12.04
C ASN A 713 -21.24 -1.36 12.78
N ALA A 714 -21.69 -1.59 14.01
CA ALA A 714 -21.22 -2.62 14.93
C ALA A 714 -22.08 -3.85 14.85
N THR A 715 -21.64 -4.96 15.47
CA THR A 715 -22.41 -6.19 15.58
C THR A 715 -23.03 -6.29 16.97
N HIS A 716 -24.33 -6.59 17.01
CA HIS A 716 -25.02 -7.09 18.21
C HIS A 716 -25.15 -8.59 18.09
N MET A 717 -24.59 -9.35 19.02
CA MET A 717 -24.51 -10.79 18.99
C MET A 717 -25.11 -11.40 20.25
N VAL A 718 -25.96 -12.40 20.07
CA VAL A 718 -26.50 -13.26 21.13
C VAL A 718 -25.91 -14.66 20.94
N ALA A 719 -25.19 -15.11 21.94
CA ALA A 719 -24.62 -16.45 21.98
C ALA A 719 -25.62 -17.42 22.64
N SER A 720 -25.76 -18.62 22.06
CA SER A 720 -26.68 -19.67 22.49
C SER A 720 -28.09 -19.14 22.81
N PRO A 721 -28.78 -18.49 21.85
CA PRO A 721 -30.09 -17.90 22.12
C PRO A 721 -31.20 -18.93 22.44
N GLY A 722 -30.88 -20.23 22.41
CA GLY A 722 -31.83 -21.30 22.44
C GLY A 722 -32.61 -21.45 21.15
N THR A 723 -33.82 -21.97 21.19
CA THR A 723 -34.67 -22.04 20.00
C THR A 723 -35.29 -20.69 19.73
N ILE A 724 -34.96 -20.10 18.59
CA ILE A 724 -35.50 -18.84 18.10
C ILE A 724 -36.47 -19.08 16.95
N THR A 725 -37.48 -18.24 16.83
CA THR A 725 -38.43 -18.29 15.72
C THR A 725 -38.24 -17.10 14.82
N LEU A 726 -37.85 -17.32 13.56
CA LEU A 726 -37.67 -16.26 12.57
C LEU A 726 -38.52 -16.59 11.35
N ASN A 727 -39.33 -15.62 10.89
CA ASN A 727 -40.25 -15.82 9.75
C ASN A 727 -41.15 -17.06 9.87
N GLY A 728 -41.50 -17.43 11.11
CA GLY A 728 -42.38 -18.62 11.40
C GLY A 728 -41.65 -19.96 11.42
N GLN A 729 -40.33 -19.99 11.17
CA GLN A 729 -39.50 -21.20 11.28
C GLN A 729 -38.65 -21.17 12.57
N GLN A 730 -38.41 -22.35 13.13
CA GLN A 730 -37.62 -22.50 14.34
C GLN A 730 -36.18 -22.91 14.02
N TYR A 731 -35.25 -22.24 14.67
CA TYR A 731 -33.80 -22.47 14.55
C TYR A 731 -33.19 -22.56 15.95
N THR A 732 -32.14 -23.35 16.09
CA THR A 732 -31.37 -23.45 17.34
C THR A 732 -29.90 -23.19 17.04
N PRO A 733 -29.54 -21.90 16.73
CA PRO A 733 -28.16 -21.55 16.37
C PRO A 733 -27.26 -21.40 17.60
N ASN A 734 -25.95 -21.54 17.40
CA ASN A 734 -24.96 -21.20 18.42
C ASN A 734 -24.83 -19.68 18.56
N TYR A 735 -25.02 -18.95 17.47
CA TYR A 735 -24.97 -17.50 17.43
C TYR A 735 -26.06 -16.90 16.58
N TYR A 736 -26.60 -15.82 17.08
CA TYR A 736 -27.47 -14.95 16.32
C TYR A 736 -26.89 -13.55 16.34
N SER A 737 -26.77 -12.89 15.22
CA SER A 737 -26.23 -11.54 15.16
C SER A 737 -26.98 -10.64 14.19
N ARG A 738 -26.95 -9.34 14.47
CA ARG A 738 -27.42 -8.30 13.56
C ARG A 738 -26.59 -7.02 13.69
N PRO A 739 -26.51 -6.21 12.63
CA PRO A 739 -25.81 -4.93 12.71
C PRO A 739 -26.59 -3.91 13.56
N VAL A 740 -25.83 -3.01 14.24
CA VAL A 740 -26.36 -1.92 15.05
C VAL A 740 -25.45 -0.71 14.97
N ASN A 741 -25.98 0.51 15.00
CA ASN A 741 -25.16 1.71 15.08
C ASN A 741 -24.71 1.96 16.53
N LEU A 742 -23.42 2.10 16.74
CA LEU A 742 -22.80 2.45 18.01
C LEU A 742 -21.79 3.58 17.81
N ASP A 743 -21.79 4.53 18.73
CA ASP A 743 -20.73 5.54 18.79
C ASP A 743 -19.49 5.03 19.51
N GLY A 744 -18.33 5.59 19.15
CA GLY A 744 -17.12 5.39 19.92
C GLY A 744 -16.08 4.47 19.27
N TYR A 745 -16.18 4.20 17.95
CA TYR A 745 -15.08 3.60 17.23
C TYR A 745 -13.93 4.60 17.06
N TRP A 746 -12.71 4.18 17.46
CA TRP A 746 -11.48 4.94 17.32
C TRP A 746 -10.37 4.08 16.79
N ASN A 747 -9.61 4.63 15.84
CA ASN A 747 -8.34 4.06 15.41
C ASN A 747 -7.29 5.15 15.34
N LEU A 748 -6.32 5.09 16.25
CA LEU A 748 -5.22 6.03 16.37
C LEU A 748 -3.93 5.31 15.99
N ARG A 749 -3.13 5.91 15.12
CA ARG A 749 -1.85 5.36 14.69
C ARG A 749 -0.79 6.45 14.63
N THR A 750 0.36 6.19 15.22
CA THR A 750 1.52 7.08 15.09
C THR A 750 2.76 6.27 14.72
N HIS A 751 3.58 6.81 13.83
CA HIS A 751 4.83 6.22 13.41
C HIS A 751 5.94 7.25 13.39
N LEU A 752 7.09 6.87 13.94
CA LEU A 752 8.34 7.60 13.90
C LEU A 752 9.34 6.80 13.04
N SER A 753 9.99 7.41 12.09
CA SER A 753 11.06 6.80 11.31
C SER A 753 12.30 7.69 11.33
N TYR A 754 13.47 7.10 11.56
CA TYR A 754 14.74 7.82 11.57
C TYR A 754 15.82 7.01 10.85
N GLY A 755 16.37 7.60 9.79
CA GLY A 755 17.43 7.01 9.00
C GLY A 755 18.70 7.85 9.03
N PHE A 756 19.86 7.20 9.20
CA PHE A 756 21.17 7.88 9.23
C PHE A 756 22.30 6.96 8.78
N PRO A 757 23.40 7.54 8.25
CA PRO A 757 24.61 6.78 7.91
C PRO A 757 25.44 6.44 9.15
N VAL A 758 25.90 5.20 9.21
CA VAL A 758 26.86 4.71 10.20
C VAL A 758 28.25 4.66 9.55
N GLY A 759 29.04 5.71 9.72
CA GLY A 759 30.27 5.93 8.96
C GLY A 759 31.34 4.83 9.18
N PHE A 760 31.54 4.36 10.41
CA PHE A 760 32.54 3.35 10.71
C PHE A 760 32.18 1.96 10.13
N LEU A 761 30.88 1.64 9.96
CA LEU A 761 30.39 0.43 9.32
C LEU A 761 30.19 0.61 7.81
N LYS A 762 30.37 1.80 7.27
CA LYS A 762 30.02 2.15 5.89
C LYS A 762 28.65 1.59 5.52
N SER A 763 27.65 1.82 6.37
CA SER A 763 26.30 1.27 6.26
C SER A 763 25.25 2.36 6.54
N ASN A 764 24.01 2.07 6.21
CA ASN A 764 22.86 2.90 6.53
C ASN A 764 22.04 2.19 7.61
N PHE A 765 21.65 2.92 8.63
CA PHE A 765 20.78 2.44 9.68
C PHE A 765 19.45 3.16 9.61
N ASN A 766 18.37 2.39 9.55
CA ASN A 766 17.00 2.88 9.55
C ASN A 766 16.28 2.23 10.72
N MET A 767 15.58 3.02 11.51
CA MET A 767 14.73 2.54 12.58
C MET A 767 13.34 3.16 12.48
N MET A 768 12.35 2.40 12.90
CA MET A 768 10.95 2.81 12.94
C MET A 768 10.32 2.30 14.23
N ALA A 769 9.49 3.14 14.84
CA ALA A 769 8.65 2.79 15.97
C ALA A 769 7.23 3.27 15.71
N GLY A 770 6.26 2.42 16.00
CA GLY A 770 4.85 2.71 15.82
C GLY A 770 4.03 2.35 17.04
N VAL A 771 2.92 3.05 17.21
CA VAL A 771 1.88 2.70 18.17
C VAL A 771 0.54 2.77 17.45
N THR A 772 -0.25 1.72 17.59
CA THR A 772 -1.61 1.65 17.06
C THR A 772 -2.55 1.36 18.22
N TYR A 773 -3.58 2.19 18.38
CA TYR A 773 -4.66 1.97 19.34
C TYR A 773 -5.98 1.89 18.58
N THR A 774 -6.75 0.83 18.82
CA THR A 774 -8.08 0.64 18.22
C THR A 774 -9.08 0.37 19.33
N LEU A 775 -10.18 1.08 19.33
CA LEU A 775 -11.34 0.85 20.17
C LEU A 775 -12.51 0.50 19.27
N THR A 776 -13.06 -0.71 19.43
CA THR A 776 -14.17 -1.23 18.63
C THR A 776 -15.35 -1.55 19.55
N PRO A 777 -16.46 -0.81 19.43
CA PRO A 777 -17.68 -1.11 20.19
C PRO A 777 -18.46 -2.28 19.55
N SER A 778 -19.12 -3.06 20.37
CA SER A 778 -20.06 -4.11 20.00
C SER A 778 -21.14 -4.25 21.06
N MET A 779 -22.19 -5.03 20.79
CA MET A 779 -23.20 -5.42 21.79
C MET A 779 -23.21 -6.92 21.93
N LEU A 780 -23.28 -7.42 23.17
CA LEU A 780 -23.32 -8.86 23.48
C LEU A 780 -24.50 -9.19 24.37
N GLY A 781 -25.13 -10.35 24.12
CA GLY A 781 -26.27 -10.86 24.89
C GLY A 781 -27.60 -10.19 24.51
N GLY A 782 -28.60 -10.39 25.33
CA GLY A 782 -30.00 -10.00 25.08
C GLY A 782 -30.86 -11.17 24.66
N THR A 783 -32.10 -10.88 24.26
CA THR A 783 -33.08 -11.88 23.83
C THR A 783 -33.54 -11.61 22.41
N VAL A 784 -33.46 -12.62 21.55
CA VAL A 784 -33.94 -12.54 20.17
C VAL A 784 -35.45 -12.59 20.14
N GLN A 785 -36.06 -11.64 19.44
CA GLN A 785 -37.53 -11.58 19.28
C GLN A 785 -37.95 -12.27 17.96
N ASN A 786 -39.24 -12.54 17.80
CA ASN A 786 -39.78 -13.20 16.59
C ASN A 786 -39.64 -12.37 15.31
N ASP A 787 -39.47 -11.04 15.43
CA ASP A 787 -39.19 -10.15 14.32
C ASP A 787 -37.68 -10.04 13.98
N GLY A 788 -36.85 -10.86 14.64
CA GLY A 788 -35.41 -10.84 14.50
C GLY A 788 -34.72 -9.68 15.22
N SER A 789 -35.45 -8.83 15.96
CA SER A 789 -34.79 -7.81 16.79
C SER A 789 -34.18 -8.44 18.06
N ILE A 790 -33.19 -7.77 18.62
CA ILE A 790 -32.58 -8.15 19.89
C ILE A 790 -32.94 -7.10 20.94
N VAL A 791 -33.53 -7.54 22.04
CA VAL A 791 -33.88 -6.69 23.18
C VAL A 791 -32.92 -6.97 24.34
N GLY A 792 -32.37 -5.89 24.91
CA GLY A 792 -31.37 -5.95 25.97
C GLY A 792 -29.94 -6.14 25.45
N GLY A 793 -29.10 -6.75 26.24
CA GLY A 793 -27.66 -6.88 25.96
C GLY A 793 -26.82 -5.81 26.63
N SER A 794 -25.53 -6.02 26.64
CA SER A 794 -24.53 -5.13 27.21
C SER A 794 -23.53 -4.67 26.16
N ARG A 795 -23.15 -3.41 26.24
CA ARG A 795 -22.08 -2.85 25.39
C ARG A 795 -20.75 -3.49 25.77
N ASN A 796 -20.04 -3.96 24.77
CA ASN A 796 -18.67 -4.45 24.88
C ASN A 796 -17.73 -3.56 24.06
N ASP A 797 -16.78 -2.95 24.72
CA ASP A 797 -15.72 -2.17 24.09
C ASP A 797 -14.42 -2.99 24.07
N THR A 798 -14.00 -3.40 22.87
CA THR A 798 -12.72 -4.06 22.67
C THR A 798 -11.66 -3.02 22.38
N SER A 799 -10.66 -2.91 23.25
CA SER A 799 -9.49 -2.06 23.00
C SER A 799 -8.28 -2.90 22.66
N THR A 800 -7.57 -2.52 21.60
CA THR A 800 -6.32 -3.15 21.18
C THR A 800 -5.24 -2.08 21.10
N ILE A 801 -4.11 -2.31 21.78
CA ILE A 801 -2.91 -1.49 21.64
C ILE A 801 -1.79 -2.35 21.08
N GLY A 802 -1.16 -1.87 20.01
CA GLY A 802 -0.01 -2.50 19.36
C GLY A 802 1.19 -1.57 19.34
N TYR A 803 2.36 -2.11 19.59
CA TYR A 803 3.66 -1.43 19.48
C TYR A 803 4.49 -2.14 18.44
N ASP A 804 4.89 -1.42 17.39
CA ASP A 804 5.70 -1.94 16.29
C ASP A 804 7.08 -1.31 16.33
N PHE A 805 8.11 -2.16 16.25
CA PHE A 805 9.51 -1.73 16.17
C PHE A 805 10.17 -2.37 14.97
N ASN A 806 10.98 -1.59 14.27
CA ASN A 806 11.74 -2.07 13.14
C ASN A 806 13.12 -1.39 13.14
N ALA A 807 14.17 -2.16 12.91
CA ALA A 807 15.53 -1.67 12.80
C ALA A 807 16.23 -2.40 11.63
N VAL A 808 16.82 -1.67 10.71
CA VAL A 808 17.47 -2.21 9.51
C VAL A 808 18.84 -1.58 9.32
N LEU A 809 19.84 -2.43 9.19
CA LEU A 809 21.20 -2.07 8.81
C LEU A 809 21.45 -2.56 7.39
N GLY A 810 21.58 -1.64 6.43
CA GLY A 810 21.90 -1.94 5.04
C GLY A 810 23.32 -1.55 4.71
N SER A 811 24.08 -2.47 4.08
CA SER A 811 25.44 -2.19 3.65
C SER A 811 25.52 -1.06 2.63
N ASN A 812 26.57 -0.25 2.70
CA ASN A 812 26.96 0.74 1.69
C ASN A 812 28.46 0.72 1.46
N ILE A 813 29.06 -0.48 1.52
CA ILE A 813 30.50 -0.71 1.45
C ILE A 813 30.96 -0.70 0.00
N SER A 814 30.44 -1.61 -0.81
CA SER A 814 30.76 -1.76 -2.23
C SER A 814 29.68 -2.59 -2.93
N GLU A 815 29.74 -2.67 -4.26
CA GLU A 815 28.88 -3.52 -5.08
C GLU A 815 29.15 -5.03 -4.91
N ASN A 816 30.31 -5.37 -4.36
CA ASN A 816 30.73 -6.75 -4.09
C ASN A 816 30.30 -7.25 -2.70
N VAL A 817 29.91 -6.33 -1.82
CA VAL A 817 29.50 -6.64 -0.45
C VAL A 817 28.14 -6.01 -0.22
N ASP A 818 27.11 -6.80 -0.40
CA ASP A 818 25.73 -6.38 -0.22
C ASP A 818 25.09 -7.20 0.90
N PHE A 819 24.65 -6.52 1.96
CA PHE A 819 23.89 -7.16 3.01
C PHE A 819 22.83 -6.21 3.59
N THR A 820 21.78 -6.80 4.09
CA THR A 820 20.74 -6.14 4.89
C THR A 820 20.44 -7.02 6.09
N ILE A 821 20.55 -6.47 7.28
CA ILE A 821 20.19 -7.13 8.53
C ILE A 821 19.05 -6.32 9.14
N GLY A 822 17.95 -6.98 9.43
CA GLY A 822 16.76 -6.37 10.01
C GLY A 822 16.32 -7.09 11.27
N TRP A 823 15.78 -6.34 12.21
CA TRP A 823 15.02 -6.84 13.34
C TRP A 823 13.67 -6.14 13.34
N ASN A 824 12.62 -6.89 13.51
CA ASN A 824 11.27 -6.36 13.69
C ASN A 824 10.61 -7.07 14.87
N GLY A 825 9.82 -6.33 15.61
CA GLY A 825 9.05 -6.83 16.74
C GLY A 825 7.71 -6.14 16.85
N THR A 826 6.68 -6.90 17.21
CA THR A 826 5.34 -6.38 17.50
C THR A 826 4.89 -6.94 18.84
N TYR A 827 4.54 -6.03 19.74
CA TYR A 827 3.83 -6.34 20.96
C TYR A 827 2.37 -5.89 20.80
N SER A 828 1.44 -6.72 21.17
CA SER A 828 0.01 -6.40 21.13
C SER A 828 -0.68 -6.84 22.41
N GLU A 829 -1.56 -5.97 22.90
CA GLU A 829 -2.43 -6.23 24.03
C GLU A 829 -3.88 -5.92 23.62
N ALA A 830 -4.78 -6.88 23.81
CA ALA A 830 -6.22 -6.73 23.60
C ALA A 830 -6.96 -6.92 24.93
N THR A 831 -7.98 -6.07 25.16
CA THR A 831 -8.83 -6.13 26.35
C THR A 831 -10.30 -5.96 25.95
N ASN A 832 -11.18 -6.67 26.66
CA ASN A 832 -12.63 -6.58 26.50
C ASN A 832 -13.25 -6.01 27.78
N SER A 833 -14.19 -5.09 27.65
CA SER A 833 -14.81 -4.42 28.81
C SER A 833 -15.74 -5.32 29.65
N LEU A 834 -16.30 -6.38 29.04
CA LEU A 834 -17.22 -7.30 29.72
C LEU A 834 -16.53 -8.47 30.43
N VAL A 835 -15.23 -8.65 30.28
CA VAL A 835 -14.49 -9.72 30.96
C VAL A 835 -14.10 -9.24 32.36
N GLU A 836 -14.75 -9.82 33.41
CA GLU A 836 -14.38 -9.54 34.80
C GLU A 836 -12.90 -9.92 35.06
N GLY A 837 -12.15 -9.00 35.64
CA GLY A 837 -10.71 -9.17 35.89
C GLY A 837 -9.81 -8.79 34.72
N GLY A 838 -10.41 -8.35 33.57
CA GLY A 838 -9.68 -7.84 32.42
C GLY A 838 -8.67 -8.87 31.90
N SER A 839 -9.13 -10.02 31.40
CA SER A 839 -8.26 -10.95 30.68
C SER A 839 -7.54 -10.16 29.58
N LYS A 840 -6.23 -9.97 29.77
CA LYS A 840 -5.38 -9.26 28.85
C LYS A 840 -4.74 -10.27 27.93
N ASN A 841 -5.18 -10.29 26.70
CA ASN A 841 -4.57 -11.13 25.68
C ASN A 841 -3.31 -10.40 25.18
N ARG A 842 -2.13 -10.94 25.48
CA ARG A 842 -0.84 -10.34 25.18
C ARG A 842 0.00 -11.28 24.36
N TYR A 843 0.63 -10.72 23.32
CA TYR A 843 1.61 -11.48 22.58
C TYR A 843 2.75 -10.59 22.09
N PHE A 844 3.92 -11.17 21.93
CA PHE A 844 5.07 -10.54 21.34
C PHE A 844 5.64 -11.43 20.25
N ASN A 845 5.68 -10.90 19.04
CA ASN A 845 6.26 -11.58 17.89
C ASN A 845 7.48 -10.80 17.44
N HIS A 846 8.58 -11.47 17.19
CA HIS A 846 9.72 -10.80 16.56
C HIS A 846 10.41 -11.68 15.53
N ALA A 847 11.11 -11.02 14.60
CA ALA A 847 11.96 -11.71 13.64
C ALA A 847 13.28 -10.96 13.43
N VAL A 848 14.33 -11.75 13.23
CA VAL A 848 15.64 -11.29 12.78
C VAL A 848 15.85 -11.80 11.36
N ASN A 849 16.10 -10.89 10.43
CA ASN A 849 16.24 -11.19 9.01
C ASN A 849 17.60 -10.74 8.51
N GLY A 850 18.28 -11.60 7.77
CA GLY A 850 19.55 -11.30 7.13
C GLY A 850 19.51 -11.70 5.67
N ASN A 851 19.77 -10.76 4.78
CA ASN A 851 20.01 -11.04 3.36
C ASN A 851 21.42 -10.60 3.03
N MET A 852 22.20 -11.44 2.39
CA MET A 852 23.57 -11.13 2.04
C MET A 852 23.96 -11.68 0.67
N LYS A 853 24.74 -10.90 -0.05
CA LYS A 853 25.35 -11.29 -1.32
C LYS A 853 26.80 -10.79 -1.35
N PHE A 854 27.72 -11.71 -1.51
CA PHE A 854 29.14 -11.43 -1.63
C PHE A 854 29.62 -11.88 -3.01
N VAL A 855 30.36 -10.99 -3.69
CA VAL A 855 31.10 -11.32 -4.91
C VAL A 855 32.56 -11.43 -4.53
N LEU A 856 33.06 -12.66 -4.54
CA LEU A 856 34.42 -13.00 -4.15
C LEU A 856 35.40 -12.89 -5.35
N PRO A 857 36.71 -12.93 -5.11
CA PRO A 857 37.70 -12.96 -6.17
C PRO A 857 37.41 -14.11 -7.17
N LEU A 858 37.83 -13.93 -8.42
CA LEU A 858 37.55 -14.83 -9.53
C LEU A 858 36.08 -14.96 -9.91
N GLY A 859 35.17 -14.10 -9.36
CA GLY A 859 33.76 -14.08 -9.68
C GLY A 859 32.91 -15.18 -9.04
N PHE A 860 33.37 -15.78 -7.96
CA PHE A 860 32.50 -16.59 -7.12
C PHE A 860 31.49 -15.71 -6.39
N THR A 861 30.27 -16.20 -6.24
CA THR A 861 29.22 -15.51 -5.49
C THR A 861 28.74 -16.37 -4.34
N PHE A 862 28.48 -15.74 -3.22
CA PHE A 862 27.78 -16.34 -2.09
C PHE A 862 26.54 -15.52 -1.80
N THR A 863 25.37 -16.14 -1.82
CA THR A 863 24.09 -15.51 -1.49
C THR A 863 23.43 -16.30 -0.37
N ALA A 864 23.00 -15.63 0.68
CA ALA A 864 22.24 -16.25 1.76
C ALA A 864 21.10 -15.35 2.23
N ALA A 865 20.00 -15.98 2.59
CA ALA A 865 18.85 -15.36 3.25
C ALA A 865 18.54 -16.16 4.51
N VAL A 866 18.52 -15.50 5.65
CA VAL A 866 18.25 -16.10 6.96
C VAL A 866 17.11 -15.34 7.62
N SER A 867 16.13 -16.05 8.13
CA SER A 867 15.02 -15.47 8.90
C SER A 867 14.78 -16.33 10.14
N TYR A 868 14.98 -15.74 11.30
CA TYR A 868 14.59 -16.34 12.58
C TYR A 868 13.34 -15.63 13.06
N THR A 869 12.28 -16.39 13.29
CA THR A 869 10.99 -15.88 13.79
C THR A 869 10.66 -16.53 15.12
N GLN A 870 10.19 -15.76 16.08
CA GLN A 870 9.78 -16.23 17.39
C GLN A 870 8.44 -15.58 17.80
N TYR A 871 7.55 -16.41 18.33
CA TYR A 871 6.26 -16.05 18.91
C TYR A 871 6.30 -16.30 20.41
N LEU A 872 6.01 -15.29 21.23
CA LEU A 872 6.12 -15.33 22.70
C LEU A 872 4.88 -14.76 23.38
N GLY A 873 4.63 -15.19 24.61
CA GLY A 873 3.66 -14.56 25.52
C GLY A 873 2.22 -14.92 25.22
N PHE A 874 1.96 -16.14 24.85
CA PHE A 874 0.63 -16.60 24.47
C PHE A 874 -0.16 -17.11 25.68
N THR A 875 -1.44 -16.83 25.72
CA THR A 875 -2.35 -17.16 26.80
C THR A 875 -2.42 -18.67 27.09
N ASN A 876 -2.08 -19.52 26.14
CA ASN A 876 -2.12 -20.98 26.25
C ASN A 876 -0.73 -21.62 26.17
N ASP A 877 0.31 -20.94 26.68
CA ASP A 877 1.72 -21.38 26.71
C ASP A 877 2.30 -21.82 25.34
N TYR A 878 1.67 -21.39 24.25
CA TYR A 878 2.17 -21.67 22.92
C TYR A 878 3.28 -20.69 22.54
N ASN A 879 4.51 -21.13 22.73
CA ASN A 879 5.70 -20.45 22.23
C ASN A 879 6.26 -21.25 21.06
N ASP A 880 6.47 -20.63 19.92
CA ASP A 880 7.06 -21.28 18.75
C ASP A 880 8.18 -20.42 18.14
N SER A 881 9.17 -21.08 17.59
CA SER A 881 10.23 -20.41 16.86
C SER A 881 10.71 -21.28 15.71
N PHE A 882 11.12 -20.66 14.61
CA PHE A 882 11.68 -21.35 13.47
C PHE A 882 12.75 -20.53 12.78
N LEU A 883 13.70 -21.23 12.18
CA LEU A 883 14.83 -20.65 11.45
C LEU A 883 14.75 -21.10 9.99
N LEU A 884 14.42 -20.15 9.11
CA LEU A 884 14.47 -20.35 7.66
C LEU A 884 15.83 -19.88 7.13
N CYS A 885 16.54 -20.74 6.44
CA CYS A 885 17.84 -20.42 5.87
C CYS A 885 17.96 -20.93 4.43
N ASN A 886 18.21 -20.03 3.50
CA ASN A 886 18.48 -20.31 2.09
C ASN A 886 19.91 -19.91 1.78
N ALA A 887 20.70 -20.74 1.12
CA ALA A 887 22.05 -20.40 0.73
C ALA A 887 22.41 -20.94 -0.67
N TYR A 888 23.13 -20.12 -1.43
CA TYR A 888 23.56 -20.40 -2.78
C TYR A 888 25.03 -20.03 -2.96
N ILE A 889 25.77 -20.90 -3.64
CA ILE A 889 27.12 -20.64 -4.13
C ILE A 889 27.02 -20.56 -5.64
N GLY A 890 27.56 -19.49 -6.21
CA GLY A 890 27.50 -19.25 -7.64
C GLY A 890 28.84 -18.87 -8.23
N LYS A 891 28.88 -18.84 -9.55
CA LYS A 891 30.02 -18.43 -10.36
C LYS A 891 29.53 -17.48 -11.46
N LYS A 892 30.10 -16.27 -11.49
CA LYS A 892 29.93 -15.34 -12.61
C LYS A 892 30.61 -15.91 -13.86
N LEU A 893 29.88 -15.90 -14.97
CA LEU A 893 30.30 -16.42 -16.26
C LEU A 893 30.47 -15.25 -17.25
N PHE A 894 31.23 -15.55 -18.31
CA PHE A 894 31.59 -14.64 -19.40
C PHE A 894 32.50 -13.48 -18.94
N ARG A 895 33.28 -12.91 -19.87
CA ARG A 895 34.20 -11.79 -19.58
C ARG A 895 33.48 -10.55 -19.03
N ASN A 896 32.22 -10.36 -19.38
CA ASN A 896 31.39 -9.25 -18.95
C ASN A 896 30.60 -9.53 -17.66
N GLN A 897 30.80 -10.71 -17.04
CA GLN A 897 30.12 -11.15 -15.80
C GLN A 897 28.57 -11.11 -15.84
N ARG A 898 27.99 -11.20 -17.04
CA ARG A 898 26.54 -11.11 -17.24
C ARG A 898 25.80 -12.41 -16.97
N GLY A 899 26.49 -13.54 -17.05
CA GLY A 899 25.96 -14.86 -16.69
C GLY A 899 26.33 -15.22 -15.25
N GLU A 900 25.50 -16.00 -14.60
CA GLU A 900 25.77 -16.62 -13.29
C GLU A 900 25.14 -18.00 -13.27
N ILE A 901 25.89 -19.02 -12.86
CA ILE A 901 25.36 -20.32 -12.49
C ILE A 901 25.48 -20.43 -10.97
N SER A 902 24.40 -20.85 -10.31
CA SER A 902 24.37 -21.04 -8.86
C SER A 902 23.75 -22.38 -8.48
N VAL A 903 24.24 -22.94 -7.40
CA VAL A 903 23.72 -24.15 -6.77
C VAL A 903 23.44 -23.82 -5.32
N GLY A 904 22.30 -24.24 -4.83
CA GLY A 904 21.92 -23.91 -3.45
C GLY A 904 20.84 -24.81 -2.88
N VAL A 905 20.55 -24.51 -1.63
CA VAL A 905 19.55 -25.19 -0.83
C VAL A 905 18.62 -24.14 -0.26
N ASN A 906 17.33 -24.36 -0.40
CA ASN A 906 16.29 -23.60 0.27
C ASN A 906 15.81 -24.36 1.49
N ASP A 907 15.60 -23.64 2.58
CA ASP A 907 15.25 -24.19 3.89
C ASP A 907 16.22 -25.29 4.36
N ILE A 908 17.47 -24.92 4.56
CA ILE A 908 18.54 -25.83 4.96
C ILE A 908 18.17 -26.67 6.18
N PHE A 909 17.47 -26.10 7.14
CA PHE A 909 17.10 -26.73 8.41
C PHE A 909 15.76 -27.47 8.34
N ASN A 910 15.02 -27.37 7.22
CA ASN A 910 13.67 -27.94 7.03
C ASN A 910 12.70 -27.52 8.14
N GLN A 911 12.74 -26.24 8.48
CA GLN A 911 11.91 -25.63 9.53
C GLN A 911 10.87 -24.64 8.98
N ASN A 912 10.65 -24.64 7.67
CA ASN A 912 9.65 -23.78 7.06
C ASN A 912 8.24 -24.09 7.61
N LYS A 913 7.56 -23.08 8.11
CA LYS A 913 6.20 -23.18 8.65
C LYS A 913 5.38 -21.98 8.19
N ALA A 914 4.17 -22.21 7.70
CA ALA A 914 3.18 -21.15 7.45
C ALA A 914 2.23 -21.06 8.64
N PHE A 915 2.72 -20.53 9.73
CA PHE A 915 1.97 -20.31 10.95
C PHE A 915 1.49 -18.86 11.02
N VAL A 916 0.19 -18.67 11.27
CA VAL A 916 -0.41 -17.35 11.46
C VAL A 916 -1.24 -17.36 12.73
N ARG A 917 -0.95 -16.46 13.66
CA ARG A 917 -1.80 -16.21 14.80
C ARG A 917 -2.62 -14.94 14.57
N THR A 918 -3.90 -15.04 14.82
CA THR A 918 -4.82 -13.89 14.79
C THR A 918 -5.51 -13.77 16.13
N VAL A 919 -5.59 -12.54 16.66
CA VAL A 919 -6.32 -12.25 17.89
C VAL A 919 -7.45 -11.31 17.53
N GLY A 920 -8.66 -11.74 17.85
CA GLY A 920 -9.89 -10.98 17.67
C GLY A 920 -10.50 -10.54 19.00
N SER A 921 -11.68 -9.94 18.93
CA SER A 921 -12.46 -9.59 20.09
C SER A 921 -13.03 -10.86 20.75
N GLY A 922 -12.42 -11.30 21.85
CA GLY A 922 -12.86 -12.48 22.60
C GLY A 922 -12.43 -13.83 22.00
N TRP A 923 -11.44 -13.87 21.11
CA TRP A 923 -10.90 -15.13 20.59
C TRP A 923 -9.46 -15.01 20.12
N THR A 924 -8.76 -16.12 20.15
CA THR A 924 -7.43 -16.31 19.57
C THR A 924 -7.45 -17.49 18.61
N GLN A 925 -6.83 -17.34 17.44
CA GLN A 925 -6.75 -18.37 16.41
C GLN A 925 -5.31 -18.60 15.98
N ASN A 926 -4.94 -19.89 15.91
CA ASN A 926 -3.71 -20.35 15.26
C ASN A 926 -4.09 -21.06 13.95
N ALA A 927 -3.47 -20.68 12.87
CA ALA A 927 -3.62 -21.36 11.58
C ALA A 927 -2.26 -21.82 11.08
N THR A 928 -2.16 -23.08 10.68
CA THR A 928 -0.97 -23.66 10.04
C THR A 928 -1.35 -24.10 8.64
N ASN A 929 -0.51 -23.83 7.66
CA ASN A 929 -0.74 -24.19 6.26
C ASN A 929 0.42 -25.01 5.72
N SER A 930 0.19 -25.75 4.64
CA SER A 930 1.23 -26.47 3.94
C SER A 930 2.24 -25.52 3.31
N VAL A 931 3.48 -25.92 3.27
CA VAL A 931 4.62 -25.17 2.74
C VAL A 931 5.47 -26.05 1.84
N ILE A 932 6.33 -25.44 1.05
CA ILE A 932 7.43 -26.14 0.39
C ILE A 932 8.52 -26.37 1.45
N GLY A 933 8.93 -27.62 1.62
CA GLY A 933 10.00 -28.00 2.51
C GLY A 933 11.39 -27.70 1.93
N ARG A 934 12.40 -28.39 2.44
CA ARG A 934 13.77 -28.24 1.98
C ARG A 934 13.93 -28.77 0.56
N TYR A 935 14.45 -27.93 -0.36
CA TYR A 935 14.75 -28.33 -1.72
C TYR A 935 16.12 -27.82 -2.21
N PHE A 936 16.73 -28.59 -3.10
CA PHE A 936 17.98 -28.25 -3.77
C PHE A 936 17.65 -27.62 -5.12
N MET A 937 18.44 -26.64 -5.56
CA MET A 937 18.23 -25.99 -6.86
C MET A 937 19.54 -25.63 -7.53
N VAL A 938 19.57 -25.84 -8.85
CA VAL A 938 20.60 -25.32 -9.76
C VAL A 938 19.90 -24.25 -10.62
N GLN A 939 20.49 -23.06 -10.66
CA GLN A 939 19.91 -21.94 -11.39
C GLN A 939 20.96 -21.27 -12.28
N PHE A 940 20.56 -20.92 -13.49
CA PHE A 940 21.32 -20.08 -14.40
C PHE A 940 20.61 -18.73 -14.52
N THR A 941 21.37 -17.62 -14.42
CA THR A 941 20.86 -16.26 -14.58
C THR A 941 21.69 -15.53 -15.63
N TYR A 942 21.03 -14.78 -16.51
CA TYR A 942 21.68 -13.94 -17.52
C TYR A 942 21.13 -12.51 -17.50
N ASN A 943 22.00 -11.52 -17.33
CA ASN A 943 21.69 -10.10 -17.32
C ASN A 943 21.99 -9.47 -18.67
N LEU A 944 20.95 -9.18 -19.45
CA LEU A 944 21.05 -8.46 -20.71
C LEU A 944 21.23 -6.96 -20.45
N ARG A 945 22.29 -6.37 -21.02
CA ARG A 945 22.57 -4.94 -20.89
C ARG A 945 23.16 -4.43 -22.18
N ARG A 946 22.39 -3.67 -22.96
CA ARG A 946 22.81 -3.10 -24.24
C ARG A 946 22.28 -1.68 -24.32
N PHE A 947 23.07 -0.74 -23.81
CA PHE A 947 22.73 0.68 -23.86
C PHE A 947 23.36 1.36 -25.10
N GLY A 948 22.74 2.46 -25.59
CA GLY A 948 23.10 3.15 -26.82
C GLY A 948 24.56 3.62 -26.87
N LYS A 949 25.00 4.04 -28.07
CA LYS A 949 26.39 4.26 -28.51
C LYS A 949 27.30 4.87 -27.45
N LYS A 950 28.54 4.39 -27.38
CA LYS A 950 29.73 4.89 -26.68
C LYS A 950 29.90 6.40 -26.75
N GLY A 951 29.15 7.18 -26.00
CA GLY A 951 29.28 8.61 -25.84
C GLY A 951 29.47 9.04 -24.39
N SER A 952 29.21 8.14 -23.46
CA SER A 952 29.40 8.36 -22.03
C SER A 952 30.20 7.21 -21.42
N ARG A 953 31.48 7.21 -21.66
CA ARG A 953 32.46 6.57 -20.80
C ARG A 953 32.60 7.46 -19.56
N ASN A 954 32.37 6.90 -18.42
CA ASN A 954 32.58 7.43 -17.07
C ASN A 954 31.30 7.87 -16.37
N ILE A 955 30.60 6.90 -15.78
CA ILE A 955 29.71 7.11 -14.62
C ILE A 955 30.48 7.78 -13.45
N LYS A 956 31.80 7.77 -13.49
CA LYS A 956 32.67 8.43 -12.50
C LYS A 956 32.78 9.97 -12.67
N ASP A 957 32.39 10.53 -13.80
CA ASP A 957 32.65 11.95 -14.11
C ASP A 957 31.41 12.85 -13.90
N TYR A 958 30.28 12.32 -13.43
CA TYR A 958 29.09 13.12 -13.11
C TYR A 958 28.79 13.21 -11.61
N GLU A 959 29.85 13.25 -10.80
CA GLU A 959 29.74 13.68 -9.43
C GLU A 959 29.80 15.22 -9.39
N GLY A 960 28.64 15.89 -9.38
CA GLY A 960 28.59 17.21 -8.79
C GLY A 960 28.24 18.43 -9.65
N VAL A 961 27.63 18.30 -10.84
CA VAL A 961 27.09 19.47 -11.54
C VAL A 961 25.58 19.33 -11.70
N GLU A 962 24.80 20.03 -10.90
CA GLU A 962 23.38 20.28 -11.18
C GLU A 962 23.29 21.14 -12.44
N GLN A 963 23.04 20.50 -13.60
CA GLN A 963 22.59 21.27 -14.76
C GLN A 963 21.14 21.73 -14.53
N PRO A 964 20.80 22.97 -14.95
CA PRO A 964 19.40 23.39 -14.89
C PRO A 964 18.57 22.46 -15.77
N ARG A 965 17.62 21.76 -15.14
CA ARG A 965 16.74 20.83 -15.82
C ARG A 965 16.04 21.52 -16.99
N ARG A 966 16.34 21.11 -18.23
CA ARG A 966 15.41 21.28 -19.34
C ARG A 966 14.14 20.50 -18.92
N ARG A 967 13.03 21.20 -18.85
CA ARG A 967 11.71 20.66 -18.56
C ARG A 967 11.47 19.47 -19.47
N SER A 968 11.21 18.30 -18.91
CA SER A 968 10.67 17.19 -19.69
C SER A 968 9.38 17.67 -20.36
N PRO A 969 9.19 17.45 -21.67
CA PRO A 969 7.92 17.74 -22.31
C PRO A 969 6.87 16.80 -21.71
N GLY A 970 5.99 17.28 -20.87
CA GLY A 970 4.95 16.48 -20.23
C GLY A 970 4.64 16.86 -18.79
N MET A 971 5.56 17.43 -18.03
CA MET A 971 5.17 18.11 -16.82
C MET A 971 4.68 19.52 -17.20
N MET A 972 3.39 19.75 -17.12
CA MET A 972 2.92 21.13 -17.04
C MET A 972 3.68 21.81 -15.91
N PRO A 973 4.13 23.06 -16.11
CA PRO A 973 4.67 23.83 -15.00
C PRO A 973 3.60 23.82 -13.91
N PRO A 974 4.01 23.78 -12.65
CA PRO A 974 3.10 24.24 -11.63
C PRO A 974 2.54 25.58 -12.14
N PRO A 975 1.26 25.87 -11.93
CA PRO A 975 0.68 27.12 -12.39
C PRO A 975 1.66 28.20 -12.01
N PRO A 976 2.07 29.11 -12.92
CA PRO A 976 3.15 30.01 -12.70
C PRO A 976 2.92 30.64 -11.36
N GLY A 977 3.85 30.36 -10.43
CA GLY A 977 3.79 30.99 -9.12
C GLY A 977 3.66 32.46 -9.49
N PHE A 978 2.56 33.04 -9.14
CA PHE A 978 2.32 34.43 -9.41
C PHE A 978 3.52 35.19 -8.82
N HIS A 979 4.33 35.77 -9.67
CA HIS A 979 5.32 36.78 -9.27
C HIS A 979 4.61 37.99 -8.72
#